data_264c0388b4d89aede54356b217a1d2c6
#
_entry.id   264c0388b4d89aede54356b217a1d2c6
#
_cell.length_a   1.000
_cell.length_b   1.000
_cell.length_c   1.000
_cell.angle_alpha   90.00
_cell.angle_beta   90.00
_cell.angle_gamma   90.00
#
_symmetry.space_group_name_H-M   'P 1'
#
loop_
_entity.id
_entity.type
_entity.pdbx_description
1 polymer ?
#
loop_
_entity_poly.entity_id
_entity_poly.type
_entity_poly.pdbx_seq_one_letter_code
_entity_poly.pdbx_strand_id
1 'polypeptide(L)'
;MMDGDNCLDEPPQMLPPPPGTFVDREELIQHAGDFAVTQGYVVTIKQSKKDKFVILGCDRGGVYRNRRKPADDSSGEQHNRKRKTASRLTNCPFEAIGKKDDGLWILTIKNGTHNHEPLKDISEHPSARRFNETEVLLIKEMTEAGLKPRQILKRLRQSNPELMSTPKHVYNVKAKIRQGNVTVKNFKSLRAQTSAMINNDHAVTEPSWRQRNPPRVPNLIGGRFVDSQSFSSIDVINPATQLVVSQVPFTTNEEFRAAVFAAKRAFPLWRSTSIASRRRIMFKFQELIRRDIDKLAMTITTEHGKPLKDAYDDVWRGLEVVEHTCGLASTQIGEFAPNVSKGIDSYSIREPLGVCAGICSSEFPAMIPLWMFTFAVTCGNTFVLKPSEKDPGASVILAELAMEAGLPNGVLNIVHGTNDILNSICDHEDIKAITFSGPEAAGAYIYTRASASRKRAQCNTGVKNHAVVMPDANMDATLNAVVAAGFGAAGQKCMALSMAIFVGGLSRWESKLVESAKTIKVNSGKEPNAELGPVISKQVTWSTSHLSDSGKFPNHCTSMRERICKSIQASVECGARLVLDGRDIVVPGYEQGNFIGPTILCDVRVDMDCCKDESFGPVLLCMQVECLEEAINIINRNQNCSGASIFTSSSLTARKFQAEVEVGQVGINVPVSDPLPVASFTGCRPSFVGDIGFEGKVGIHFYTQMKRVTQKWNDNVNVVESTEEGSFLTV
;
A
#
# COMPACT_ATOMS: atom_id res chain seq x y z
N MET A 1 -0.49 1.33 -77.59
CA MET A 1 -1.18 2.64 -77.73
C MET A 1 -1.89 2.93 -76.41
N MET A 2 -1.55 4.04 -75.88
CA MET A 2 -2.09 4.88 -74.81
C MET A 2 -1.34 4.73 -73.46
N ASP A 3 -0.55 5.57 -73.32
CA ASP A 3 0.04 6.57 -72.45
C ASP A 3 -0.69 6.61 -71.06
N GLY A 4 0.05 6.27 -70.07
CA GLY A 4 -0.30 6.50 -68.66
C GLY A 4 0.48 7.69 -68.12
N ASP A 5 -0.23 8.77 -67.79
CA ASP A 5 0.29 9.99 -67.22
C ASP A 5 1.00 9.73 -65.89
N ASN A 6 2.30 10.01 -65.87
CA ASN A 6 3.10 10.17 -64.70
C ASN A 6 2.86 11.59 -64.12
N CYS A 7 1.87 11.74 -63.19
CA CYS A 7 1.84 12.90 -62.30
C CYS A 7 2.95 12.73 -61.26
N LEU A 8 4.06 13.42 -61.46
CA LEU A 8 5.06 13.68 -60.45
C LEU A 8 4.44 14.65 -59.42
N ASP A 9 4.04 14.15 -58.26
CA ASP A 9 3.68 14.98 -57.10
C ASP A 9 4.90 15.82 -56.71
N GLU A 10 4.84 17.12 -56.97
CA GLU A 10 5.81 18.08 -56.39
C GLU A 10 5.78 17.97 -54.87
N PRO A 11 6.94 17.98 -54.18
CA PRO A 11 6.95 17.90 -52.71
C PRO A 11 6.20 19.10 -52.10
N PRO A 12 5.40 18.93 -51.06
CA PRO A 12 4.60 19.97 -50.46
C PRO A 12 5.48 21.16 -50.04
N GLN A 13 5.20 22.33 -50.64
CA GLN A 13 5.96 23.56 -50.41
C GLN A 13 5.60 24.15 -49.05
N MET A 14 6.57 24.26 -48.13
CA MET A 14 6.38 24.91 -46.81
C MET A 14 6.19 26.43 -46.99
N LEU A 15 5.07 26.94 -46.51
CA LEU A 15 4.74 28.37 -46.65
C LEU A 15 5.34 29.18 -45.47
N PRO A 16 5.75 30.44 -45.70
CA PRO A 16 6.16 31.35 -44.63
C PRO A 16 4.96 31.87 -43.84
N PRO A 17 5.15 32.29 -42.58
CA PRO A 17 4.06 32.85 -41.76
C PRO A 17 3.52 34.14 -42.44
N PRO A 18 2.21 34.36 -42.39
CA PRO A 18 1.61 35.57 -42.96
C PRO A 18 2.14 36.83 -42.27
N PRO A 19 2.44 37.90 -43.04
CA PRO A 19 2.80 39.19 -42.49
C PRO A 19 1.68 39.70 -41.55
N GLY A 20 2.03 40.40 -40.46
CA GLY A 20 1.07 40.90 -39.48
C GLY A 20 1.65 41.96 -38.58
N THR A 21 0.74 42.63 -37.82
CA THR A 21 1.09 43.64 -36.82
C THR A 21 0.69 43.15 -35.46
N PHE A 22 1.59 43.29 -34.46
CA PHE A 22 1.44 42.71 -33.11
C PHE A 22 1.68 43.78 -32.06
N VAL A 23 1.05 43.61 -30.89
CA VAL A 23 1.17 44.56 -29.78
C VAL A 23 2.56 44.42 -29.12
N ASP A 24 3.05 43.18 -28.98
CA ASP A 24 4.36 42.94 -28.38
C ASP A 24 5.21 41.95 -29.22
N ARG A 25 6.49 41.86 -28.82
CA ARG A 25 7.47 41.00 -29.49
C ARG A 25 7.19 39.51 -29.32
N GLU A 26 6.73 39.12 -28.17
CA GLU A 26 6.45 37.75 -27.81
C GLU A 26 5.26 37.23 -28.61
N GLU A 27 4.23 38.01 -28.81
CA GLU A 27 3.06 37.68 -29.63
C GLU A 27 3.49 37.44 -31.11
N LEU A 28 4.35 38.32 -31.66
CA LEU A 28 4.91 38.13 -33.01
C LEU A 28 5.69 36.82 -33.15
N ILE A 29 6.54 36.50 -32.14
CA ILE A 29 7.35 35.26 -32.16
C ILE A 29 6.44 34.04 -32.05
N GLN A 30 5.41 34.11 -31.23
CA GLN A 30 4.46 33.01 -31.04
C GLN A 30 3.64 32.78 -32.31
N HIS A 31 3.11 33.82 -32.93
CA HIS A 31 2.38 33.74 -34.21
C HIS A 31 3.23 33.06 -35.30
N ALA A 32 4.48 33.52 -35.46
CA ALA A 32 5.39 32.94 -36.46
C ALA A 32 5.75 31.49 -36.14
N GLY A 33 5.86 31.15 -34.84
CA GLY A 33 6.14 29.81 -34.34
C GLY A 33 4.99 28.84 -34.57
N ASP A 34 3.78 29.22 -34.19
CA ASP A 34 2.59 28.39 -34.32
C ASP A 34 2.26 28.10 -35.77
N PHE A 35 2.37 29.11 -36.68
CA PHE A 35 2.19 28.91 -38.09
C PHE A 35 3.25 27.97 -38.69
N ALA A 36 4.52 28.14 -38.33
CA ALA A 36 5.61 27.30 -38.82
C ALA A 36 5.39 25.81 -38.44
N VAL A 37 4.86 25.56 -37.28
CA VAL A 37 4.51 24.21 -36.80
C VAL A 37 3.47 23.57 -37.71
N THR A 38 2.44 24.29 -38.13
CA THR A 38 1.42 23.76 -39.05
C THR A 38 2.01 23.41 -40.43
N GLN A 39 3.10 24.07 -40.83
CA GLN A 39 3.80 23.84 -42.11
C GLN A 39 4.95 22.82 -42.02
N GLY A 40 5.16 22.22 -40.83
CA GLY A 40 6.18 21.19 -40.62
C GLY A 40 7.61 21.71 -40.46
N TYR A 41 7.82 22.95 -40.01
CA TYR A 41 9.14 23.47 -39.64
C TYR A 41 9.12 24.24 -38.32
N VAL A 42 10.28 24.56 -37.76
CA VAL A 42 10.41 25.26 -36.51
C VAL A 42 11.21 26.54 -36.66
N VAL A 43 10.68 27.64 -36.11
CA VAL A 43 11.31 28.94 -36.12
C VAL A 43 12.21 29.14 -34.90
N THR A 44 13.38 29.71 -35.08
CA THR A 44 14.35 30.08 -34.04
C THR A 44 14.81 31.52 -34.17
N ILE A 45 15.13 32.15 -33.03
CA ILE A 45 15.67 33.52 -33.07
C ILE A 45 17.14 33.44 -33.45
N LYS A 46 17.49 34.02 -34.63
CA LYS A 46 18.87 34.17 -35.07
C LYS A 46 19.55 35.36 -34.41
N GLN A 47 18.86 36.48 -34.34
CA GLN A 47 19.37 37.71 -33.77
C GLN A 47 18.22 38.55 -33.18
N SER A 48 18.43 39.28 -32.11
CA SER A 48 17.45 40.23 -31.59
C SER A 48 18.13 41.38 -30.85
N LYS A 49 17.48 42.55 -30.91
CA LYS A 49 17.82 43.71 -30.08
C LYS A 49 16.56 44.19 -29.41
N LYS A 50 16.60 44.31 -28.05
CA LYS A 50 15.46 44.67 -27.26
C LYS A 50 14.83 45.97 -27.82
N ASP A 51 13.49 45.96 -27.92
CA ASP A 51 12.65 47.08 -28.41
C ASP A 51 13.01 47.67 -29.78
N LYS A 52 13.75 46.94 -30.64
CA LYS A 52 14.11 47.36 -31.99
C LYS A 52 13.75 46.36 -33.08
N PHE A 53 14.30 45.14 -33.00
CA PHE A 53 14.04 44.10 -33.99
C PHE A 53 14.28 42.70 -33.48
N VAL A 54 13.69 41.69 -34.14
CA VAL A 54 13.96 40.28 -34.02
C VAL A 54 14.08 39.64 -35.39
N ILE A 55 15.13 38.83 -35.62
CA ILE A 55 15.32 38.06 -36.84
C ILE A 55 15.04 36.60 -36.50
N LEU A 56 14.06 36.03 -37.20
CA LEU A 56 13.64 34.65 -37.08
C LEU A 56 14.20 33.85 -38.27
N GLY A 57 14.61 32.63 -38.02
CA GLY A 57 15.06 31.71 -39.05
C GLY A 57 14.66 30.28 -38.79
N CYS A 58 14.74 29.42 -39.79
CA CYS A 58 14.49 27.98 -39.60
C CYS A 58 15.55 27.36 -38.67
N ASP A 59 15.15 26.37 -37.83
CA ASP A 59 16.04 25.62 -36.94
C ASP A 59 17.12 24.83 -37.70
N ARG A 60 16.89 24.53 -38.98
CA ARG A 60 17.87 23.93 -39.92
C ARG A 60 18.80 24.96 -40.58
N GLY A 61 18.63 26.25 -40.27
CA GLY A 61 19.52 27.32 -40.71
C GLY A 61 20.87 27.30 -39.96
N GLY A 62 21.97 27.51 -40.72
CA GLY A 62 23.32 27.56 -40.17
C GLY A 62 24.21 26.40 -40.59
N VAL A 63 25.53 26.60 -40.48
CA VAL A 63 26.57 25.61 -40.84
C VAL A 63 27.05 24.86 -39.62
N TYR A 64 27.19 23.54 -39.71
CA TYR A 64 27.73 22.71 -38.66
C TYR A 64 29.20 23.05 -38.40
N ARG A 65 29.51 23.53 -37.20
CA ARG A 65 30.89 23.75 -36.72
C ARG A 65 31.27 22.66 -35.74
N ASN A 66 32.27 21.82 -36.10
CA ASN A 66 32.82 20.82 -35.18
C ASN A 66 33.66 21.52 -34.09
N ARG A 67 33.16 21.58 -32.86
CA ARG A 67 33.85 22.23 -31.70
C ARG A 67 34.76 21.26 -30.92
N ARG A 68 35.05 20.06 -31.45
CA ARG A 68 35.99 19.14 -30.78
C ARG A 68 37.41 19.48 -31.24
N LYS A 69 38.32 19.84 -30.31
CA LYS A 69 39.75 19.90 -30.54
C LYS A 69 40.23 18.50 -30.96
N PRO A 70 41.18 18.36 -31.89
CA PRO A 70 41.84 17.09 -32.16
C PRO A 70 42.53 16.63 -30.85
N ALA A 71 42.30 15.40 -30.43
CA ALA A 71 43.07 14.78 -29.37
C ALA A 71 44.39 14.29 -29.98
N ASP A 72 45.53 14.60 -29.35
CA ASP A 72 46.83 14.04 -29.68
C ASP A 72 46.79 12.51 -29.56
N ASP A 73 47.24 11.85 -30.63
CA ASP A 73 47.41 10.42 -30.68
C ASP A 73 48.57 9.99 -29.75
N SER A 74 48.24 9.36 -28.63
CA SER A 74 49.15 8.39 -28.02
C SER A 74 48.38 7.46 -27.08
N SER A 75 48.47 6.15 -27.43
CA SER A 75 48.24 4.95 -26.65
C SER A 75 46.82 4.45 -26.33
N GLY A 76 46.56 3.22 -26.77
CA GLY A 76 45.80 2.20 -26.04
C GLY A 76 44.36 1.96 -26.48
N GLU A 77 44.15 0.78 -27.04
CA GLU A 77 42.85 0.20 -27.42
C GLU A 77 41.77 0.33 -26.34
N GLN A 78 40.68 0.98 -26.69
CA GLN A 78 39.37 0.74 -26.05
C GLN A 78 38.26 0.89 -27.07
N HIS A 79 37.46 -0.18 -27.23
CA HIS A 79 36.25 -0.26 -28.03
C HIS A 79 35.19 0.75 -27.55
N ASN A 80 35.13 1.94 -28.14
CA ASN A 80 34.04 2.88 -27.95
C ASN A 80 33.10 2.84 -29.15
N ARG A 81 31.88 2.34 -28.99
CA ARG A 81 30.78 2.43 -29.94
C ARG A 81 30.43 3.92 -30.16
N LYS A 82 30.95 4.52 -31.26
CA LYS A 82 30.64 5.89 -31.69
C LYS A 82 29.18 5.91 -32.19
N ARG A 83 28.27 6.55 -31.47
CA ARG A 83 26.96 6.96 -32.00
C ARG A 83 27.22 8.02 -33.10
N LYS A 84 26.92 7.72 -34.36
CA LYS A 84 26.85 8.68 -35.46
C LYS A 84 25.61 9.55 -35.24
N THR A 85 25.76 10.75 -34.69
CA THR A 85 24.73 11.80 -34.69
C THR A 85 24.92 12.65 -35.95
N ALA A 86 24.06 12.50 -36.95
CA ALA A 86 24.02 13.39 -38.09
C ALA A 86 23.53 14.79 -37.68
N SER A 87 24.15 15.85 -38.18
CA SER A 87 23.69 17.23 -37.96
C SER A 87 22.38 17.48 -38.71
N ARG A 88 21.43 18.14 -38.06
CA ARG A 88 20.17 18.57 -38.67
C ARG A 88 20.31 19.87 -39.48
N LEU A 89 21.44 20.55 -39.42
CA LEU A 89 21.67 21.83 -40.09
C LEU A 89 21.88 21.61 -41.58
N THR A 90 21.05 22.25 -42.43
CA THR A 90 21.08 22.19 -43.88
C THR A 90 21.39 23.57 -44.52
N ASN A 91 21.74 24.57 -43.70
CA ASN A 91 21.90 25.96 -44.10
C ASN A 91 20.60 26.53 -44.75
N CYS A 92 19.45 26.24 -44.16
CA CYS A 92 18.15 26.69 -44.65
C CYS A 92 18.08 28.23 -44.79
N PRO A 93 17.69 28.77 -45.95
CA PRO A 93 17.72 30.21 -46.23
C PRO A 93 16.55 30.98 -45.61
N PHE A 94 15.54 30.32 -45.04
CA PHE A 94 14.37 30.98 -44.46
C PHE A 94 14.74 32.04 -43.43
N GLU A 95 14.20 33.25 -43.61
CA GLU A 95 14.42 34.41 -42.72
C GLU A 95 13.20 35.34 -42.72
N ALA A 96 12.68 35.62 -41.51
CA ALA A 96 11.64 36.60 -41.24
C ALA A 96 12.13 37.65 -40.23
N ILE A 97 11.68 38.87 -40.35
CA ILE A 97 12.11 40.00 -39.55
C ILE A 97 10.91 40.66 -38.87
N GLY A 98 10.91 40.72 -37.53
CA GLY A 98 10.02 41.58 -36.76
C GLY A 98 10.73 42.90 -36.43
N LYS A 99 10.15 44.02 -36.82
CA LYS A 99 10.63 45.38 -36.45
C LYS A 99 9.57 46.10 -35.66
N LYS A 100 10.02 46.91 -34.66
CA LYS A 100 9.13 47.79 -33.95
C LYS A 100 9.03 49.12 -34.65
N ASP A 101 7.79 49.56 -35.01
CA ASP A 101 7.48 50.80 -35.67
C ASP A 101 6.22 51.39 -35.02
N ASP A 102 6.20 52.68 -34.67
CA ASP A 102 5.12 53.36 -33.96
C ASP A 102 4.46 52.61 -32.78
N GLY A 103 5.30 51.95 -32.00
CA GLY A 103 4.86 51.21 -30.83
C GLY A 103 4.41 49.77 -31.08
N LEU A 104 4.15 49.40 -32.35
CA LEU A 104 3.71 48.08 -32.78
C LEU A 104 4.85 47.27 -33.42
N TRP A 105 4.75 45.94 -33.37
CA TRP A 105 5.72 45.05 -34.02
C TRP A 105 5.16 44.55 -35.35
N ILE A 106 5.91 44.77 -36.43
CA ILE A 106 5.54 44.38 -37.78
C ILE A 106 6.40 43.21 -38.23
N LEU A 107 5.75 42.09 -38.61
CA LEU A 107 6.40 40.90 -39.19
C LEU A 107 6.48 41.01 -40.70
N THR A 108 7.70 40.92 -41.24
CA THR A 108 7.97 40.90 -42.69
C THR A 108 8.83 39.67 -43.06
N ILE A 109 8.53 39.05 -44.22
CA ILE A 109 9.28 37.89 -44.69
C ILE A 109 10.40 38.40 -45.63
N LYS A 110 11.65 38.11 -45.25
CA LYS A 110 12.82 38.44 -46.05
C LYS A 110 13.14 37.34 -47.07
N ASN A 111 13.02 36.09 -46.67
CA ASN A 111 13.13 34.92 -47.55
C ASN A 111 12.18 33.84 -47.03
N GLY A 112 11.22 33.43 -47.84
CA GLY A 112 10.21 32.42 -47.46
C GLY A 112 10.55 31.00 -47.91
N THR A 113 11.70 30.76 -48.55
CA THR A 113 12.02 29.45 -49.13
C THR A 113 12.74 28.54 -48.14
N HIS A 114 12.49 27.25 -48.24
CA HIS A 114 13.19 26.20 -47.51
C HIS A 114 13.94 25.26 -48.47
N ASN A 115 15.09 24.71 -48.02
CA ASN A 115 15.90 23.76 -48.79
C ASN A 115 15.89 22.35 -48.21
N HIS A 116 14.83 22.00 -47.48
CA HIS A 116 14.64 20.70 -46.85
C HIS A 116 13.15 20.34 -46.82
N GLU A 117 12.84 19.06 -46.64
CA GLU A 117 11.47 18.56 -46.50
C GLU A 117 10.84 18.97 -45.18
N PRO A 118 9.49 19.08 -45.07
CA PRO A 118 8.78 19.28 -43.83
C PRO A 118 9.04 18.10 -42.85
N LEU A 119 8.93 18.39 -41.55
CA LEU A 119 9.02 17.36 -40.54
C LEU A 119 7.77 16.46 -40.61
N LYS A 120 7.97 15.14 -40.74
CA LYS A 120 6.87 14.16 -40.76
C LYS A 120 6.14 14.07 -39.42
N ASP A 121 6.84 14.30 -38.32
CA ASP A 121 6.29 14.38 -36.96
C ASP A 121 7.01 15.48 -36.16
N ILE A 122 6.26 16.51 -35.82
CA ILE A 122 6.78 17.67 -35.06
C ILE A 122 7.17 17.31 -33.64
N SER A 123 6.63 16.19 -33.10
CA SER A 123 6.97 15.65 -31.79
C SER A 123 8.45 15.26 -31.65
N GLU A 124 9.12 14.99 -32.78
CA GLU A 124 10.55 14.70 -32.78
C GLU A 124 11.43 15.92 -32.54
N HIS A 125 10.87 17.15 -32.66
CA HIS A 125 11.65 18.36 -32.50
C HIS A 125 11.85 18.74 -31.01
N PRO A 126 13.06 19.15 -30.58
CA PRO A 126 13.35 19.53 -29.21
C PRO A 126 12.50 20.70 -28.66
N SER A 127 12.01 21.61 -29.54
CA SER A 127 11.17 22.73 -29.08
C SER A 127 9.75 22.32 -28.71
N ALA A 128 9.17 21.32 -29.37
CA ALA A 128 7.88 20.74 -29.02
C ALA A 128 7.85 20.07 -27.62
N ARG A 129 9.02 19.88 -27.02
CA ARG A 129 9.21 19.24 -25.72
C ARG A 129 9.53 20.22 -24.59
N ARG A 130 9.39 21.53 -24.83
CA ARG A 130 9.61 22.56 -23.80
C ARG A 130 8.34 22.74 -22.98
N PHE A 131 8.52 22.98 -21.68
CA PHE A 131 7.43 23.34 -20.79
C PHE A 131 7.13 24.84 -20.89
N ASN A 132 5.86 25.20 -20.83
CA ASN A 132 5.42 26.57 -20.70
C ASN A 132 5.65 27.09 -19.25
N GLU A 133 5.41 28.39 -19.01
CA GLU A 133 5.67 28.98 -17.68
C GLU A 133 4.78 28.37 -16.58
N THR A 134 3.54 28.05 -16.89
CA THR A 134 2.59 27.40 -15.97
C THR A 134 3.06 25.97 -15.63
N GLU A 135 3.50 25.21 -16.61
CA GLU A 135 4.05 23.86 -16.40
C GLU A 135 5.35 23.89 -15.60
N VAL A 136 6.20 24.90 -15.78
CA VAL A 136 7.43 25.09 -15.01
C VAL A 136 7.12 25.41 -13.55
N LEU A 137 6.08 26.19 -13.28
CA LEU A 137 5.57 26.44 -11.93
C LEU A 137 5.05 25.18 -11.26
N LEU A 138 4.22 24.41 -11.95
CA LEU A 138 3.73 23.11 -11.48
C LEU A 138 4.89 22.14 -11.19
N ILE A 139 5.91 22.12 -12.07
CA ILE A 139 7.13 21.31 -11.82
C ILE A 139 7.85 21.78 -10.55
N LYS A 140 7.86 23.08 -10.26
CA LYS A 140 8.48 23.62 -9.05
C LYS A 140 7.72 23.19 -7.81
N GLU A 141 6.42 23.40 -7.75
CA GLU A 141 5.55 23.00 -6.62
C GLU A 141 5.59 21.49 -6.36
N MET A 142 5.46 20.69 -7.43
CA MET A 142 5.56 19.22 -7.32
C MET A 142 6.98 18.76 -6.95
N THR A 143 8.00 19.55 -7.24
CA THR A 143 9.38 19.29 -6.83
C THR A 143 9.59 19.59 -5.35
N GLU A 144 9.01 20.66 -4.84
CA GLU A 144 9.01 21.04 -3.43
C GLU A 144 8.20 20.04 -2.59
N ALA A 145 7.13 19.48 -3.16
CA ALA A 145 6.37 18.36 -2.61
C ALA A 145 7.07 16.97 -2.72
N GLY A 146 8.34 16.92 -3.16
CA GLY A 146 9.13 15.69 -3.18
C GLY A 146 8.90 14.73 -4.36
N LEU A 147 8.01 15.05 -5.31
CA LEU A 147 7.67 14.14 -6.41
C LEU A 147 8.85 13.83 -7.35
N LYS A 148 8.90 12.58 -7.83
CA LYS A 148 9.92 12.13 -8.81
C LYS A 148 9.58 12.64 -10.23
N PRO A 149 10.58 12.87 -11.13
CA PRO A 149 10.34 13.41 -12.47
C PRO A 149 9.31 12.66 -13.32
N ARG A 150 9.20 11.35 -13.18
CA ARG A 150 8.19 10.54 -13.88
C ARG A 150 6.78 10.81 -13.39
N GLN A 151 6.60 11.03 -12.11
CA GLN A 151 5.30 11.36 -11.48
C GLN A 151 4.85 12.76 -11.87
N ILE A 152 5.78 13.72 -11.84
CA ILE A 152 5.53 15.10 -12.30
C ILE A 152 5.07 15.10 -13.76
N LEU A 153 5.79 14.40 -14.64
CA LEU A 153 5.42 14.31 -16.06
C LEU A 153 4.05 13.65 -16.27
N LYS A 154 3.72 12.60 -15.48
CA LYS A 154 2.41 11.95 -15.56
C LYS A 154 1.29 12.92 -15.21
N ARG A 155 1.44 13.73 -14.16
CA ARG A 155 0.46 14.75 -13.76
C ARG A 155 0.34 15.87 -14.79
N LEU A 156 1.46 16.34 -15.36
CA LEU A 156 1.43 17.34 -16.40
C LEU A 156 0.71 16.86 -17.67
N ARG A 157 0.84 15.57 -18.01
CA ARG A 157 0.13 14.96 -19.14
C ARG A 157 -1.36 14.76 -18.88
N GLN A 158 -1.78 14.71 -17.65
CA GLN A 158 -3.21 14.70 -17.30
C GLN A 158 -3.86 16.05 -17.60
N SER A 159 -3.15 17.15 -17.32
CA SER A 159 -3.62 18.51 -17.62
C SER A 159 -3.36 18.92 -19.08
N ASN A 160 -2.39 18.33 -19.74
CA ASN A 160 -2.04 18.60 -21.14
C ASN A 160 -1.69 17.26 -21.86
N PRO A 161 -2.69 16.56 -22.43
CA PRO A 161 -2.48 15.26 -23.09
C PRO A 161 -1.48 15.31 -24.25
N GLU A 162 -1.35 16.45 -24.91
CA GLU A 162 -0.43 16.65 -26.04
C GLU A 162 1.01 16.94 -25.62
N LEU A 163 1.32 16.92 -24.33
CA LEU A 163 2.64 17.22 -23.81
C LEU A 163 3.68 16.18 -24.24
N MET A 164 4.60 16.56 -25.12
CA MET A 164 5.65 15.71 -25.71
C MET A 164 6.93 15.64 -24.87
N SER A 165 6.96 16.24 -23.68
CA SER A 165 8.09 16.24 -22.78
C SER A 165 8.42 14.85 -22.24
N THR A 166 9.69 14.62 -21.88
CA THR A 166 10.19 13.37 -21.29
C THR A 166 10.61 13.58 -19.83
N PRO A 167 10.76 12.52 -19.03
CA PRO A 167 11.24 12.63 -17.64
C PRO A 167 12.60 13.34 -17.54
N LYS A 168 13.44 13.25 -18.59
CA LYS A 168 14.73 13.96 -18.66
C LYS A 168 14.54 15.48 -18.74
N HIS A 169 13.50 15.96 -19.43
CA HIS A 169 13.19 17.40 -19.49
C HIS A 169 12.75 17.92 -18.12
N VAL A 170 11.90 17.17 -17.41
CA VAL A 170 11.52 17.49 -16.01
C VAL A 170 12.75 17.54 -15.11
N TYR A 171 13.65 16.54 -15.23
CA TYR A 171 14.91 16.52 -14.45
C TYR A 171 15.76 17.77 -14.71
N ASN A 172 15.88 18.21 -15.97
CA ASN A 172 16.64 19.42 -16.32
C ASN A 172 16.00 20.68 -15.74
N VAL A 173 14.66 20.79 -15.71
CA VAL A 173 13.97 21.91 -15.08
C VAL A 173 14.17 21.88 -13.55
N LYS A 174 14.06 20.71 -12.91
CA LYS A 174 14.37 20.56 -11.48
C LYS A 174 15.81 21.00 -11.14
N ALA A 175 16.77 20.66 -11.98
CA ALA A 175 18.17 21.09 -11.80
C ALA A 175 18.32 22.62 -11.86
N LYS A 176 17.64 23.29 -12.81
CA LYS A 176 17.61 24.74 -12.93
C LYS A 176 16.93 25.44 -11.75
N ILE A 177 15.83 24.84 -11.24
CA ILE A 177 15.13 25.35 -10.05
C ILE A 177 16.08 25.32 -8.83
N ARG A 178 16.79 24.20 -8.63
CA ARG A 178 17.77 24.07 -7.53
C ARG A 178 18.93 25.07 -7.61
N GLN A 179 19.29 25.48 -8.81
CA GLN A 179 20.37 26.47 -9.07
C GLN A 179 19.86 27.92 -8.97
N GLY A 180 18.59 28.16 -8.63
CA GLY A 180 18.02 29.52 -8.59
C GLY A 180 17.85 30.22 -9.94
N ASN A 181 18.04 29.49 -11.05
CA ASN A 181 18.06 30.04 -12.42
C ASN A 181 16.67 30.09 -13.08
N VAL A 182 15.59 30.00 -12.32
CA VAL A 182 14.21 30.11 -12.80
C VAL A 182 13.52 31.28 -12.13
N THR A 183 13.41 32.42 -12.84
CA THR A 183 12.64 33.59 -12.41
C THR A 183 11.30 33.57 -13.10
N VAL A 184 10.19 33.37 -12.37
CA VAL A 184 8.83 33.48 -12.87
C VAL A 184 8.26 34.84 -12.44
N LYS A 185 7.86 35.66 -13.40
CA LYS A 185 7.22 36.93 -13.17
C LYS A 185 5.72 36.72 -12.89
N ASN A 186 5.18 37.28 -11.80
CA ASN A 186 3.79 37.21 -11.34
C ASN A 186 3.34 35.98 -10.55
N PHE A 187 3.96 35.81 -9.38
CA PHE A 187 3.67 34.70 -8.46
C PHE A 187 2.23 34.68 -7.85
N LYS A 188 1.58 35.85 -7.69
CA LYS A 188 0.29 35.92 -6.95
C LYS A 188 -0.96 35.60 -7.77
N SER A 189 -1.02 35.97 -9.05
CA SER A 189 -2.17 35.69 -9.89
C SER A 189 -2.20 34.26 -10.45
N LEU A 190 -1.03 33.70 -10.73
CA LEU A 190 -0.89 32.32 -11.18
C LEU A 190 -1.18 31.29 -10.10
N ARG A 191 -0.87 31.59 -8.83
CA ARG A 191 -1.18 30.70 -7.70
C ARG A 191 -2.69 30.53 -7.48
N ALA A 192 -3.49 31.56 -7.70
CA ALA A 192 -4.95 31.47 -7.65
C ALA A 192 -5.51 30.63 -8.82
N GLN A 193 -4.93 30.75 -10.02
CA GLN A 193 -5.31 29.94 -11.19
C GLN A 193 -4.86 28.49 -11.06
N THR A 194 -3.68 28.25 -10.50
CA THR A 194 -3.15 26.89 -10.27
C THR A 194 -3.95 26.14 -9.20
N SER A 195 -4.36 26.82 -8.12
CA SER A 195 -5.26 26.25 -7.12
C SER A 195 -6.64 25.91 -7.71
N ALA A 196 -7.16 26.74 -8.62
CA ALA A 196 -8.40 26.46 -9.34
C ALA A 196 -8.27 25.30 -10.33
N MET A 197 -7.13 25.15 -11.00
CA MET A 197 -6.85 24.01 -11.91
C MET A 197 -6.64 22.70 -11.17
N ILE A 198 -6.01 22.72 -9.99
CA ILE A 198 -5.85 21.53 -9.14
C ILE A 198 -7.20 21.05 -8.61
N ASN A 199 -8.16 21.99 -8.42
CA ASN A 199 -9.50 21.67 -7.91
C ASN A 199 -10.52 21.33 -9.01
N ASN A 200 -10.22 21.54 -10.30
CA ASN A 200 -11.18 21.39 -11.41
C ASN A 200 -10.98 20.14 -12.28
N ASP A 201 -10.03 19.28 -11.99
CA ASP A 201 -9.88 18.02 -12.74
C ASP A 201 -10.67 16.88 -12.09
N HIS A 202 -11.67 16.46 -12.83
CA HIS A 202 -12.64 15.40 -12.58
C HIS A 202 -13.64 15.67 -11.46
N ALA A 203 -14.72 16.34 -11.80
CA ALA A 203 -16.02 16.05 -11.25
C ALA A 203 -16.46 14.62 -11.68
N VAL A 204 -15.72 13.58 -11.24
CA VAL A 204 -16.35 12.37 -10.80
C VAL A 204 -17.22 12.85 -9.64
N THR A 205 -18.52 12.98 -9.84
CA THR A 205 -19.46 13.25 -8.77
C THR A 205 -19.13 12.28 -7.66
N GLU A 206 -18.55 12.81 -6.55
CA GLU A 206 -18.25 11.96 -5.40
C GLU A 206 -19.52 11.19 -5.05
N PRO A 207 -19.42 9.90 -4.78
CA PRO A 207 -20.59 9.10 -4.44
C PRO A 207 -21.41 9.81 -3.35
N SER A 208 -22.73 9.80 -3.46
CA SER A 208 -23.65 10.56 -2.59
C SER A 208 -23.40 10.35 -1.08
N TRP A 209 -22.85 9.21 -0.70
CA TRP A 209 -22.50 8.88 0.68
C TRP A 209 -21.31 9.69 1.23
N ARG A 210 -20.39 10.17 0.35
CA ARG A 210 -19.29 11.06 0.75
C ARG A 210 -19.72 12.52 0.92
N GLN A 211 -20.85 12.90 0.35
CA GLN A 211 -21.37 14.30 0.41
C GLN A 211 -22.10 14.62 1.72
N ARG A 212 -22.40 13.61 2.56
CA ARG A 212 -23.00 13.81 3.88
C ARG A 212 -21.96 14.33 4.88
N ASN A 213 -22.39 15.09 5.85
CA ASN A 213 -21.55 15.60 6.92
C ASN A 213 -22.12 15.20 8.29
N PRO A 214 -21.52 14.24 9.04
CA PRO A 214 -20.38 13.40 8.63
C PRO A 214 -20.76 12.40 7.53
N PRO A 215 -19.81 11.98 6.67
CA PRO A 215 -20.05 10.99 5.63
C PRO A 215 -20.40 9.62 6.23
N ARG A 216 -21.31 8.88 5.59
CA ARG A 216 -21.65 7.52 5.98
C ARG A 216 -20.81 6.51 5.19
N VAL A 217 -20.31 5.48 5.87
CA VAL A 217 -19.51 4.42 5.25
C VAL A 217 -20.43 3.39 4.60
N PRO A 218 -20.38 3.18 3.27
CA PRO A 218 -21.31 2.29 2.59
C PRO A 218 -20.91 0.81 2.71
N ASN A 219 -21.87 -0.08 2.60
CA ASN A 219 -21.64 -1.48 2.25
C ASN A 219 -21.20 -1.59 0.78
N LEU A 220 -20.41 -2.62 0.44
CA LEU A 220 -20.17 -3.02 -0.95
C LEU A 220 -20.91 -4.32 -1.23
N ILE A 221 -21.96 -4.28 -2.07
CA ILE A 221 -22.80 -5.44 -2.37
C ILE A 221 -22.90 -5.62 -3.88
N GLY A 222 -22.41 -6.73 -4.39
CA GLY A 222 -22.51 -7.06 -5.81
C GLY A 222 -21.84 -6.04 -6.74
N GLY A 223 -20.75 -5.37 -6.30
CA GLY A 223 -20.02 -4.36 -7.04
C GLY A 223 -20.65 -2.96 -7.01
N ARG A 224 -21.57 -2.70 -6.06
CA ARG A 224 -22.18 -1.39 -5.84
C ARG A 224 -22.01 -0.96 -4.39
N PHE A 225 -21.62 0.27 -4.18
CA PHE A 225 -21.66 0.89 -2.87
C PHE A 225 -23.13 1.26 -2.51
N VAL A 226 -23.57 0.71 -1.39
CA VAL A 226 -24.97 0.82 -0.91
C VAL A 226 -24.97 1.47 0.47
N ASP A 227 -25.65 2.60 0.61
CA ASP A 227 -25.89 3.21 1.92
C ASP A 227 -26.91 2.33 2.68
N SER A 228 -26.53 1.86 3.87
CA SER A 228 -27.37 0.97 4.64
C SER A 228 -28.68 1.65 5.08
N GLN A 229 -29.77 0.90 5.09
CA GLN A 229 -31.06 1.33 5.59
C GLN A 229 -31.16 1.30 7.11
N SER A 230 -30.10 0.88 7.80
CA SER A 230 -30.08 0.84 9.26
C SER A 230 -30.11 2.24 9.87
N PHE A 231 -30.91 2.40 10.91
CA PHE A 231 -30.93 3.61 11.74
C PHE A 231 -29.79 3.62 12.78
N SER A 232 -29.25 2.46 13.11
CA SER A 232 -28.14 2.32 14.07
C SER A 232 -26.79 2.48 13.35
N SER A 233 -25.94 3.31 13.89
CA SER A 233 -24.57 3.53 13.39
C SER A 233 -23.60 3.77 14.54
N ILE A 234 -22.32 3.64 14.23
CA ILE A 234 -21.19 3.97 15.13
C ILE A 234 -20.43 5.12 14.48
N ASP A 235 -20.03 6.10 15.29
CA ASP A 235 -19.16 7.18 14.83
C ASP A 235 -17.70 6.74 14.76
N VAL A 236 -17.05 6.99 13.65
CA VAL A 236 -15.60 6.91 13.51
C VAL A 236 -15.01 8.20 14.03
N ILE A 237 -14.22 8.11 15.08
CA ILE A 237 -13.70 9.28 15.79
C ILE A 237 -12.19 9.36 15.54
N ASN A 238 -11.72 10.53 15.13
CA ASN A 238 -10.28 10.80 15.08
C ASN A 238 -9.73 10.83 16.52
N PRO A 239 -8.80 9.93 16.88
CA PRO A 239 -8.38 9.79 18.28
C PRO A 239 -7.53 10.96 18.79
N ALA A 240 -6.93 11.77 17.91
CA ALA A 240 -6.19 12.96 18.29
C ALA A 240 -7.11 14.16 18.57
N THR A 241 -8.11 14.40 17.69
CA THR A 241 -8.97 15.58 17.75
C THR A 241 -10.31 15.34 18.44
N GLN A 242 -10.71 14.08 18.63
CA GLN A 242 -12.02 13.61 19.11
C GLN A 242 -13.20 14.05 18.20
N LEU A 243 -12.92 14.47 16.98
CA LEU A 243 -13.94 14.82 16.00
C LEU A 243 -14.46 13.58 15.27
N VAL A 244 -15.75 13.58 14.96
CA VAL A 244 -16.34 12.52 14.12
C VAL A 244 -15.87 12.68 12.68
N VAL A 245 -15.24 11.65 12.14
CA VAL A 245 -14.72 11.59 10.76
C VAL A 245 -15.78 11.06 9.81
N SER A 246 -16.45 9.99 10.22
CA SER A 246 -17.51 9.32 9.44
C SER A 246 -18.43 8.53 10.35
N GLN A 247 -19.52 7.99 9.80
CA GLN A 247 -20.45 7.12 10.49
C GLN A 247 -20.54 5.77 9.80
N VAL A 248 -20.42 4.70 10.56
CA VAL A 248 -20.56 3.31 10.09
C VAL A 248 -21.96 2.80 10.45
N PRO A 249 -22.90 2.77 9.50
CA PRO A 249 -24.20 2.17 9.74
C PRO A 249 -24.06 0.65 9.85
N PHE A 250 -24.86 0.01 10.70
CA PHE A 250 -24.87 -1.43 10.78
C PHE A 250 -25.55 -2.02 9.54
N THR A 251 -24.96 -3.05 8.96
CA THR A 251 -25.57 -3.81 7.85
C THR A 251 -26.80 -4.53 8.36
N THR A 252 -27.93 -4.38 7.68
CA THR A 252 -29.15 -5.14 8.04
C THR A 252 -29.03 -6.63 7.63
N ASN A 253 -29.90 -7.48 8.19
CA ASN A 253 -29.89 -8.89 7.83
C ASN A 253 -30.18 -9.13 6.33
N GLU A 254 -31.03 -8.29 5.73
CA GLU A 254 -31.35 -8.33 4.30
C GLU A 254 -30.13 -7.95 3.46
N GLU A 255 -29.44 -6.90 3.83
CA GLU A 255 -28.22 -6.44 3.15
C GLU A 255 -27.09 -7.48 3.28
N PHE A 256 -26.93 -8.08 4.46
CA PHE A 256 -25.98 -9.17 4.67
C PHE A 256 -26.28 -10.37 3.78
N ARG A 257 -27.53 -10.83 3.75
CA ARG A 257 -27.97 -11.92 2.86
C ARG A 257 -27.75 -11.56 1.39
N ALA A 258 -28.01 -10.32 1.00
CA ALA A 258 -27.75 -9.83 -0.36
C ALA A 258 -26.27 -9.86 -0.71
N ALA A 259 -25.36 -9.52 0.23
CA ALA A 259 -23.91 -9.57 0.04
C ALA A 259 -23.44 -11.02 -0.16
N VAL A 260 -23.87 -11.94 0.70
CA VAL A 260 -23.53 -13.37 0.56
C VAL A 260 -24.13 -13.97 -0.72
N PHE A 261 -25.35 -13.61 -1.07
CA PHE A 261 -25.99 -14.05 -2.32
C PHE A 261 -25.24 -13.52 -3.56
N ALA A 262 -24.79 -12.26 -3.54
CA ALA A 262 -23.98 -11.70 -4.61
C ALA A 262 -22.63 -12.45 -4.74
N ALA A 263 -21.99 -12.77 -3.62
CA ALA A 263 -20.76 -13.58 -3.59
C ALA A 263 -21.02 -15.00 -4.16
N LYS A 264 -22.10 -15.65 -3.75
CA LYS A 264 -22.48 -16.99 -4.24
C LYS A 264 -22.75 -16.98 -5.74
N ARG A 265 -23.43 -15.96 -6.26
CA ARG A 265 -23.70 -15.80 -7.70
C ARG A 265 -22.44 -15.55 -8.53
N ALA A 266 -21.49 -14.79 -8.01
CA ALA A 266 -20.24 -14.50 -8.70
C ALA A 266 -19.29 -15.71 -8.74
N PHE A 267 -19.40 -16.62 -7.78
CA PHE A 267 -18.46 -17.73 -7.59
C PHE A 267 -18.30 -18.65 -8.80
N PRO A 268 -19.34 -19.17 -9.49
CA PRO A 268 -19.17 -20.11 -10.61
C PRO A 268 -18.34 -19.50 -11.74
N LEU A 269 -18.59 -18.23 -12.11
CA LEU A 269 -17.86 -17.54 -13.15
C LEU A 269 -16.43 -17.23 -12.71
N TRP A 270 -16.24 -16.78 -11.47
CA TRP A 270 -14.92 -16.47 -10.94
C TRP A 270 -14.04 -17.72 -10.78
N ARG A 271 -14.60 -18.82 -10.28
CA ARG A 271 -13.96 -20.13 -10.20
C ARG A 271 -13.44 -20.60 -11.55
N SER A 272 -14.22 -20.41 -12.63
CA SER A 272 -13.86 -20.82 -14.00
C SER A 272 -12.86 -19.87 -14.66
N THR A 273 -12.65 -18.66 -14.12
CA THR A 273 -11.68 -17.70 -14.62
C THR A 273 -10.26 -18.25 -14.43
N SER A 274 -9.45 -18.23 -15.49
CA SER A 274 -8.08 -18.77 -15.42
C SER A 274 -7.25 -18.06 -14.35
N ILE A 275 -6.35 -18.80 -13.71
CA ILE A 275 -5.44 -18.23 -12.71
C ILE A 275 -4.59 -17.10 -13.28
N ALA A 276 -4.22 -17.18 -14.58
CA ALA A 276 -3.49 -16.13 -15.27
C ALA A 276 -4.30 -14.81 -15.36
N SER A 277 -5.61 -14.91 -15.62
CA SER A 277 -6.50 -13.74 -15.66
C SER A 277 -6.70 -13.14 -14.28
N ARG A 278 -6.90 -13.97 -13.23
CA ARG A 278 -7.00 -13.50 -11.85
C ARG A 278 -5.73 -12.77 -11.40
N ARG A 279 -4.55 -13.29 -11.73
CA ARG A 279 -3.25 -12.65 -11.46
C ARG A 279 -3.11 -11.30 -12.15
N ARG A 280 -3.57 -11.15 -13.41
CA ARG A 280 -3.50 -9.85 -14.12
C ARG A 280 -4.27 -8.77 -13.38
N ILE A 281 -5.39 -9.11 -12.76
CA ILE A 281 -6.14 -8.19 -11.91
C ILE A 281 -5.31 -7.80 -10.69
N MET A 282 -4.63 -8.75 -10.02
CA MET A 282 -3.76 -8.46 -8.87
C MET A 282 -2.56 -7.58 -9.26
N PHE A 283 -1.95 -7.80 -10.43
CA PHE A 283 -0.90 -6.91 -10.95
C PHE A 283 -1.38 -5.47 -11.15
N LYS A 284 -2.59 -5.29 -11.66
CA LYS A 284 -3.18 -3.96 -11.80
C LYS A 284 -3.55 -3.36 -10.44
N PHE A 285 -4.06 -4.18 -9.53
CA PHE A 285 -4.43 -3.76 -8.19
C PHE A 285 -3.22 -3.24 -7.39
N GLN A 286 -2.07 -3.94 -7.44
CA GLN A 286 -0.84 -3.44 -6.80
C GLN A 286 -0.38 -2.07 -7.35
N GLU A 287 -0.53 -1.83 -8.67
CA GLU A 287 -0.22 -0.53 -9.26
C GLU A 287 -1.14 0.58 -8.72
N LEU A 288 -2.42 0.28 -8.58
CA LEU A 288 -3.42 1.21 -8.06
C LEU A 288 -3.20 1.51 -6.57
N ILE A 289 -2.86 0.51 -5.76
CA ILE A 289 -2.47 0.74 -4.35
C ILE A 289 -1.24 1.67 -4.28
N ARG A 290 -0.22 1.44 -5.12
CA ARG A 290 0.95 2.34 -5.17
C ARG A 290 0.62 3.75 -5.65
N ARG A 291 -0.37 3.89 -6.53
CA ARG A 291 -0.86 5.20 -6.99
C ARG A 291 -1.48 5.99 -5.84
N ASP A 292 -2.29 5.34 -5.03
CA ASP A 292 -3.13 5.95 -4.02
C ASP A 292 -2.64 5.72 -2.58
N ILE A 293 -1.36 5.35 -2.43
CA ILE A 293 -0.76 5.05 -1.12
C ILE A 293 -0.87 6.25 -0.15
N ASP A 294 -0.71 7.47 -0.65
CA ASP A 294 -0.84 8.71 0.13
C ASP A 294 -2.27 8.86 0.69
N LYS A 295 -3.30 8.56 -0.13
CA LYS A 295 -4.70 8.60 0.27
C LYS A 295 -5.00 7.56 1.33
N LEU A 296 -4.51 6.33 1.15
CA LEU A 296 -4.68 5.24 2.12
C LEU A 296 -4.01 5.58 3.45
N ALA A 297 -2.74 5.97 3.44
CA ALA A 297 -2.00 6.32 4.65
C ALA A 297 -2.64 7.48 5.40
N MET A 298 -3.08 8.54 4.71
CA MET A 298 -3.76 9.67 5.33
C MET A 298 -5.10 9.27 5.96
N THR A 299 -5.87 8.38 5.31
CA THR A 299 -7.12 7.84 5.85
C THR A 299 -6.85 7.05 7.13
N ILE A 300 -5.85 6.16 7.13
CA ILE A 300 -5.44 5.39 8.31
C ILE A 300 -5.01 6.32 9.45
N THR A 301 -4.15 7.30 9.19
CA THR A 301 -3.73 8.27 10.20
C THR A 301 -4.92 9.05 10.77
N THR A 302 -5.91 9.37 9.93
CA THR A 302 -7.09 10.13 10.36
C THR A 302 -8.02 9.32 11.26
N GLU A 303 -8.29 8.06 10.94
CA GLU A 303 -9.25 7.20 11.63
C GLU A 303 -8.60 6.44 12.80
N HIS A 304 -7.40 5.89 12.62
CA HIS A 304 -6.70 5.11 13.63
C HIS A 304 -5.84 5.98 14.56
N GLY A 305 -5.23 7.06 14.04
CA GLY A 305 -4.37 7.97 14.81
C GLY A 305 -2.88 7.68 14.72
N LYS A 306 -2.45 6.54 14.14
CA LYS A 306 -1.00 6.22 14.02
C LYS A 306 -0.25 7.27 13.19
N PRO A 307 1.05 7.49 13.47
CA PRO A 307 1.89 8.37 12.68
C PRO A 307 1.82 8.04 11.19
N LEU A 308 1.89 9.06 10.35
CA LEU A 308 1.80 8.89 8.89
C LEU A 308 2.84 7.90 8.36
N LYS A 309 4.04 7.86 8.94
CA LYS A 309 5.07 6.87 8.62
C LYS A 309 4.59 5.44 8.85
N ASP A 310 4.01 5.18 10.02
CA ASP A 310 3.49 3.85 10.38
C ASP A 310 2.28 3.46 9.52
N ALA A 311 1.48 4.45 9.09
CA ALA A 311 0.38 4.24 8.15
C ALA A 311 0.88 3.88 6.73
N TYR A 312 1.98 4.47 6.28
CA TYR A 312 2.64 4.05 5.05
C TYR A 312 3.18 2.63 5.14
N ASP A 313 3.79 2.28 6.28
CA ASP A 313 4.31 0.93 6.52
C ASP A 313 3.18 -0.11 6.50
N ASP A 314 2.01 0.20 7.08
CA ASP A 314 0.81 -0.64 7.03
C ASP A 314 0.39 -0.93 5.56
N VAL A 315 0.22 0.12 4.75
CA VAL A 315 -0.15 -0.04 3.33
C VAL A 315 0.93 -0.78 2.57
N TRP A 316 2.21 -0.51 2.85
CA TRP A 316 3.34 -1.15 2.18
C TRP A 316 3.40 -2.65 2.46
N ARG A 317 3.22 -3.05 3.74
CA ARG A 317 3.15 -4.47 4.14
C ARG A 317 1.98 -5.21 3.47
N GLY A 318 0.82 -4.55 3.41
CA GLY A 318 -0.32 -5.09 2.66
C GLY A 318 -0.03 -5.23 1.16
N LEU A 319 0.68 -4.28 0.57
CA LEU A 319 1.09 -4.33 -0.84
C LEU A 319 2.06 -5.50 -1.12
N GLU A 320 3.01 -5.78 -0.23
CA GLU A 320 3.92 -6.94 -0.35
C GLU A 320 3.13 -8.26 -0.45
N VAL A 321 2.01 -8.37 0.25
CA VAL A 321 1.12 -9.53 0.16
C VAL A 321 0.42 -9.61 -1.20
N VAL A 322 -0.09 -8.48 -1.72
CA VAL A 322 -0.67 -8.43 -3.07
C VAL A 322 0.37 -8.85 -4.12
N GLU A 323 1.61 -8.40 -3.99
CA GLU A 323 2.73 -8.80 -4.85
C GLU A 323 3.00 -10.31 -4.77
N HIS A 324 2.97 -10.88 -3.57
CA HIS A 324 3.10 -12.32 -3.37
C HIS A 324 1.97 -13.08 -4.07
N THR A 325 0.72 -12.59 -3.97
CA THR A 325 -0.43 -13.23 -4.64
C THR A 325 -0.32 -13.22 -6.17
N CYS A 326 0.41 -12.26 -6.74
CA CYS A 326 0.74 -12.28 -8.16
C CYS A 326 1.57 -13.50 -8.58
N GLY A 327 2.29 -14.13 -7.65
CA GLY A 327 3.10 -15.34 -7.85
C GLY A 327 2.36 -16.66 -7.65
N LEU A 328 1.13 -16.68 -7.14
CA LEU A 328 0.44 -17.89 -6.67
C LEU A 328 0.19 -18.98 -7.74
N ALA A 329 0.29 -18.68 -9.04
CA ALA A 329 0.09 -19.67 -10.08
C ALA A 329 1.05 -20.87 -10.00
N SER A 330 2.29 -20.65 -9.56
CA SER A 330 3.30 -21.71 -9.41
C SER A 330 3.12 -22.58 -8.16
N THR A 331 2.33 -22.11 -7.20
CA THR A 331 2.12 -22.80 -5.92
C THR A 331 0.74 -23.47 -5.81
N GLN A 332 -0.18 -23.15 -6.74
CA GLN A 332 -1.52 -23.76 -6.82
C GLN A 332 -1.53 -25.05 -7.69
N ILE A 333 -0.37 -25.67 -7.87
CA ILE A 333 -0.21 -26.88 -8.66
C ILE A 333 -0.65 -28.09 -7.83
N GLY A 334 -1.27 -29.08 -8.50
CA GLY A 334 -1.55 -30.40 -7.95
C GLY A 334 -0.43 -31.39 -8.24
N GLU A 335 -0.60 -32.63 -7.80
CA GLU A 335 0.34 -33.73 -7.98
C GLU A 335 -0.21 -34.68 -9.04
N PHE A 336 0.67 -35.28 -9.82
CA PHE A 336 0.34 -36.32 -10.81
C PHE A 336 1.16 -37.57 -10.56
N ALA A 337 0.51 -38.72 -10.43
CA ALA A 337 1.13 -40.02 -10.28
C ALA A 337 0.64 -40.92 -11.43
N PRO A 338 1.46 -41.13 -12.46
CA PRO A 338 1.09 -41.98 -13.56
C PRO A 338 1.17 -43.46 -13.13
N ASN A 339 0.28 -44.26 -13.70
CA ASN A 339 0.31 -45.73 -13.59
C ASN A 339 0.39 -46.27 -12.14
N VAL A 340 -0.42 -45.64 -11.23
CA VAL A 340 -0.52 -46.10 -9.82
C VAL A 340 -0.98 -47.56 -9.71
N SER A 341 -1.70 -48.04 -10.77
CA SER A 341 -1.97 -49.43 -11.05
C SER A 341 -2.06 -49.56 -12.58
N LYS A 342 -2.06 -50.79 -13.11
CA LYS A 342 -2.03 -51.04 -14.56
C LYS A 342 -3.17 -50.28 -15.28
N GLY A 343 -2.79 -49.27 -16.12
CA GLY A 343 -3.70 -48.43 -16.87
C GLY A 343 -4.49 -47.42 -16.01
N ILE A 344 -4.04 -47.15 -14.76
CA ILE A 344 -4.69 -46.20 -13.87
C ILE A 344 -3.73 -45.07 -13.51
N ASP A 345 -4.11 -43.84 -13.85
CA ASP A 345 -3.44 -42.61 -13.44
C ASP A 345 -4.20 -41.95 -12.29
N SER A 346 -3.47 -41.30 -11.39
CA SER A 346 -4.06 -40.51 -10.31
C SER A 346 -3.45 -39.12 -10.28
N TYR A 347 -4.28 -38.08 -10.20
CA TYR A 347 -3.81 -36.72 -10.01
C TYR A 347 -4.71 -35.95 -9.05
N SER A 348 -4.13 -34.92 -8.48
CA SER A 348 -4.85 -34.00 -7.59
C SER A 348 -4.95 -32.61 -8.23
N ILE A 349 -6.08 -31.97 -8.00
CA ILE A 349 -6.32 -30.58 -8.37
C ILE A 349 -6.75 -29.79 -7.14
N ARG A 350 -6.33 -28.51 -7.07
CA ARG A 350 -6.77 -27.60 -6.02
C ARG A 350 -7.98 -26.81 -6.49
N GLU A 351 -9.10 -26.96 -5.81
CA GLU A 351 -10.34 -26.24 -6.09
C GLU A 351 -10.62 -25.18 -5.01
N PRO A 352 -11.17 -24.00 -5.36
CA PRO A 352 -11.62 -23.02 -4.38
C PRO A 352 -12.81 -23.55 -3.57
N LEU A 353 -12.93 -23.08 -2.34
CA LEU A 353 -13.95 -23.53 -1.39
C LEU A 353 -15.35 -22.98 -1.71
N GLY A 354 -15.44 -21.74 -2.17
CA GLY A 354 -16.70 -21.04 -2.40
C GLY A 354 -16.69 -19.61 -1.86
N VAL A 355 -17.70 -19.24 -1.09
CA VAL A 355 -17.74 -17.96 -0.38
C VAL A 355 -16.90 -18.06 0.88
N CYS A 356 -15.92 -17.18 1.04
CA CYS A 356 -15.12 -17.02 2.25
C CYS A 356 -15.43 -15.67 2.92
N ALA A 357 -15.14 -15.56 4.19
CA ALA A 357 -15.31 -14.31 4.92
C ALA A 357 -14.06 -13.94 5.71
N GLY A 358 -13.85 -12.62 5.92
CA GLY A 358 -12.80 -12.07 6.75
C GLY A 358 -13.35 -11.05 7.72
N ILE A 359 -12.92 -11.13 8.97
CA ILE A 359 -13.29 -10.21 10.06
C ILE A 359 -12.01 -9.56 10.56
N CYS A 360 -11.90 -8.25 10.36
CA CYS A 360 -10.69 -7.49 10.65
C CYS A 360 -10.79 -6.72 11.96
N SER A 361 -9.68 -6.63 12.66
CA SER A 361 -9.41 -5.70 13.76
C SER A 361 -8.92 -4.33 13.25
N SER A 362 -8.67 -3.42 14.17
CA SER A 362 -8.27 -2.04 13.86
C SER A 362 -6.76 -1.82 13.76
N GLU A 363 -5.92 -2.77 14.18
CA GLU A 363 -4.48 -2.52 14.28
C GLU A 363 -3.78 -2.24 12.93
N PHE A 364 -4.27 -2.85 11.84
CA PHE A 364 -3.74 -2.66 10.48
C PHE A 364 -4.88 -2.57 9.47
N PRO A 365 -5.47 -1.37 9.30
CA PRO A 365 -6.66 -1.16 8.45
C PRO A 365 -6.48 -1.46 6.97
N ALA A 366 -5.23 -1.50 6.46
CA ALA A 366 -4.92 -1.88 5.08
C ALA A 366 -4.33 -3.29 4.99
N MET A 367 -3.35 -3.61 5.81
CA MET A 367 -2.59 -4.87 5.73
C MET A 367 -3.49 -6.09 5.98
N ILE A 368 -4.28 -6.08 7.07
CA ILE A 368 -5.13 -7.23 7.44
C ILE A 368 -6.18 -7.55 6.38
N PRO A 369 -6.97 -6.57 5.86
CA PRO A 369 -7.87 -6.84 4.74
C PRO A 369 -7.17 -7.41 3.51
N LEU A 370 -6.00 -6.86 3.15
CA LEU A 370 -5.22 -7.33 2.01
C LEU A 370 -4.70 -8.77 2.20
N TRP A 371 -4.32 -9.16 3.40
CA TRP A 371 -3.95 -10.54 3.70
C TRP A 371 -5.10 -11.51 3.49
N MET A 372 -6.30 -11.14 3.90
CA MET A 372 -7.46 -12.03 3.88
C MET A 372 -8.03 -12.19 2.47
N PHE A 373 -8.48 -11.09 1.85
CA PHE A 373 -9.26 -11.24 0.62
C PHE A 373 -8.39 -11.51 -0.62
N THR A 374 -7.15 -11.00 -0.70
CA THR A 374 -6.34 -11.17 -1.92
C THR A 374 -5.93 -12.61 -2.16
N PHE A 375 -5.55 -13.34 -1.11
CA PHE A 375 -5.32 -14.79 -1.20
C PHE A 375 -6.59 -15.54 -1.61
N ALA A 376 -7.70 -15.28 -0.93
CA ALA A 376 -8.97 -15.94 -1.19
C ALA A 376 -9.42 -15.77 -2.65
N VAL A 377 -9.45 -14.52 -3.14
CA VAL A 377 -9.92 -14.22 -4.50
C VAL A 377 -8.95 -14.72 -5.57
N THR A 378 -7.63 -14.67 -5.33
CA THR A 378 -6.63 -15.20 -6.27
C THR A 378 -6.73 -16.73 -6.38
N CYS A 379 -7.05 -17.42 -5.29
CA CYS A 379 -7.36 -18.85 -5.30
C CYS A 379 -8.67 -19.19 -6.03
N GLY A 380 -9.53 -18.21 -6.31
CA GLY A 380 -10.78 -18.37 -7.05
C GLY A 380 -12.03 -18.39 -6.18
N ASN A 381 -11.92 -18.02 -4.91
CA ASN A 381 -13.05 -17.81 -4.01
C ASN A 381 -13.68 -16.44 -4.21
N THR A 382 -14.90 -16.26 -3.73
CA THR A 382 -15.52 -14.97 -3.50
C THR A 382 -15.45 -14.62 -2.02
N PHE A 383 -15.51 -13.33 -1.68
CA PHE A 383 -15.18 -12.88 -0.34
C PHE A 383 -16.19 -11.87 0.22
N VAL A 384 -16.52 -12.03 1.49
CA VAL A 384 -17.27 -11.07 2.29
C VAL A 384 -16.35 -10.54 3.40
N LEU A 385 -15.99 -9.29 3.31
CA LEU A 385 -15.09 -8.61 4.24
C LEU A 385 -15.91 -7.80 5.25
N LYS A 386 -15.63 -7.99 6.55
CA LYS A 386 -16.06 -7.10 7.62
C LYS A 386 -14.86 -6.33 8.15
N PRO A 387 -14.63 -5.09 7.72
CA PRO A 387 -13.60 -4.23 8.30
C PRO A 387 -13.87 -3.93 9.78
N SER A 388 -12.88 -3.38 10.46
CA SER A 388 -13.10 -2.78 11.77
C SER A 388 -14.11 -1.63 11.66
N GLU A 389 -15.01 -1.56 12.62
CA GLU A 389 -15.98 -0.46 12.71
C GLU A 389 -15.36 0.87 13.15
N LYS A 390 -14.10 0.83 13.63
CA LYS A 390 -13.40 2.01 14.13
C LYS A 390 -12.64 2.76 13.03
N ASP A 391 -12.18 2.04 12.00
CA ASP A 391 -11.30 2.56 10.94
C ASP A 391 -11.55 1.87 9.58
N PRO A 392 -12.77 1.91 9.05
CA PRO A 392 -13.17 1.17 7.85
C PRO A 392 -12.70 1.80 6.54
N GLY A 393 -12.29 3.07 6.56
CA GLY A 393 -12.07 3.88 5.35
C GLY A 393 -11.01 3.31 4.41
N ALA A 394 -9.92 2.76 4.95
CA ALA A 394 -8.87 2.12 4.14
C ALA A 394 -9.42 0.91 3.37
N SER A 395 -10.24 0.07 4.02
CA SER A 395 -10.87 -1.10 3.37
C SER A 395 -11.83 -0.71 2.23
N VAL A 396 -12.57 0.38 2.38
CA VAL A 396 -13.47 0.90 1.34
C VAL A 396 -12.67 1.40 0.14
N ILE A 397 -11.58 2.15 0.37
CA ILE A 397 -10.69 2.61 -0.69
C ILE A 397 -10.04 1.40 -1.40
N LEU A 398 -9.57 0.40 -0.68
CA LEU A 398 -9.01 -0.82 -1.26
C LEU A 398 -10.02 -1.55 -2.14
N ALA A 399 -11.29 -1.60 -1.75
CA ALA A 399 -12.34 -2.19 -2.57
C ALA A 399 -12.64 -1.36 -3.84
N GLU A 400 -12.63 -0.01 -3.75
CA GLU A 400 -12.71 0.86 -4.93
C GLU A 400 -11.57 0.53 -5.93
N LEU A 401 -10.34 0.43 -5.42
CA LEU A 401 -9.17 0.10 -6.23
C LEU A 401 -9.23 -1.32 -6.82
N ALA A 402 -9.74 -2.30 -6.07
CA ALA A 402 -9.92 -3.66 -6.57
C ALA A 402 -10.93 -3.71 -7.73
N MET A 403 -12.03 -2.97 -7.64
CA MET A 403 -13.00 -2.82 -8.72
C MET A 403 -12.39 -2.08 -9.93
N GLU A 404 -11.64 -1.00 -9.72
CA GLU A 404 -10.88 -0.28 -10.77
C GLU A 404 -9.86 -1.21 -11.45
N ALA A 405 -9.26 -2.13 -10.71
CA ALA A 405 -8.35 -3.14 -11.25
C ALA A 405 -9.05 -4.17 -12.14
N GLY A 406 -10.37 -4.23 -12.10
CA GLY A 406 -11.20 -5.14 -12.87
C GLY A 406 -11.64 -6.40 -12.12
N LEU A 407 -11.64 -6.37 -10.78
CA LEU A 407 -12.23 -7.45 -9.99
C LEU A 407 -13.75 -7.49 -10.27
N PRO A 408 -14.32 -8.64 -10.70
CA PRO A 408 -15.71 -8.71 -11.10
C PRO A 408 -16.68 -8.43 -9.94
N ASN A 409 -17.84 -7.88 -10.28
CA ASN A 409 -18.90 -7.56 -9.32
C ASN A 409 -19.31 -8.81 -8.51
N GLY A 410 -19.34 -8.65 -7.18
CA GLY A 410 -19.71 -9.71 -6.24
C GLY A 410 -18.55 -10.62 -5.82
N VAL A 411 -17.37 -10.54 -6.46
CA VAL A 411 -16.18 -11.31 -6.00
C VAL A 411 -15.71 -10.80 -4.64
N LEU A 412 -15.72 -9.49 -4.41
CA LEU A 412 -15.51 -8.85 -3.13
C LEU A 412 -16.78 -8.12 -2.70
N ASN A 413 -17.19 -8.31 -1.45
CA ASN A 413 -18.29 -7.58 -0.81
C ASN A 413 -17.83 -7.08 0.56
N ILE A 414 -18.35 -5.95 1.02
CA ILE A 414 -18.06 -5.37 2.34
C ILE A 414 -19.37 -5.20 3.11
N VAL A 415 -19.35 -5.63 4.36
CA VAL A 415 -20.45 -5.46 5.32
C VAL A 415 -19.89 -4.86 6.62
N HIS A 416 -20.72 -4.09 7.33
CA HIS A 416 -20.33 -3.41 8.55
C HIS A 416 -21.22 -3.83 9.72
N GLY A 417 -20.69 -3.76 10.92
CA GLY A 417 -21.46 -4.07 12.13
C GLY A 417 -20.59 -4.66 13.23
N THR A 418 -21.26 -5.05 14.29
CA THR A 418 -20.66 -5.63 15.50
C THR A 418 -21.01 -7.13 15.63
N ASN A 419 -21.37 -7.57 16.81
CA ASN A 419 -21.61 -8.98 17.14
C ASN A 419 -22.68 -9.66 16.27
N ASP A 420 -23.73 -8.94 15.85
CA ASP A 420 -24.82 -9.52 15.06
C ASP A 420 -24.34 -9.95 13.68
N ILE A 421 -23.54 -9.11 13.03
CA ILE A 421 -22.94 -9.45 11.71
C ILE A 421 -21.88 -10.55 11.88
N LEU A 422 -21.10 -10.52 12.95
CA LEU A 422 -20.14 -11.56 13.26
C LEU A 422 -20.85 -12.93 13.40
N ASN A 423 -21.94 -12.99 14.19
CA ASN A 423 -22.76 -14.19 14.33
C ASN A 423 -23.33 -14.63 12.98
N SER A 424 -23.86 -13.69 12.20
CA SER A 424 -24.41 -13.98 10.87
C SER A 424 -23.36 -14.58 9.93
N ILE A 425 -22.12 -14.10 9.97
CA ILE A 425 -20.98 -14.67 9.21
C ILE A 425 -20.68 -16.10 9.67
N CYS A 426 -20.63 -16.33 10.99
CA CYS A 426 -20.35 -17.66 11.56
C CYS A 426 -21.43 -18.68 11.23
N ASP A 427 -22.69 -18.27 11.17
CA ASP A 427 -23.83 -19.19 11.02
C ASP A 427 -24.23 -19.45 9.56
N HIS A 428 -23.98 -18.50 8.63
CA HIS A 428 -24.51 -18.58 7.27
C HIS A 428 -23.95 -19.78 6.48
N GLU A 429 -24.82 -20.67 6.03
CA GLU A 429 -24.49 -21.96 5.38
C GLU A 429 -23.59 -21.86 4.12
N ASP A 430 -23.70 -20.77 3.35
CA ASP A 430 -22.93 -20.58 2.12
C ASP A 430 -21.48 -20.16 2.37
N ILE A 431 -21.15 -19.61 3.56
CA ILE A 431 -19.78 -19.25 3.94
C ILE A 431 -19.04 -20.52 4.34
N LYS A 432 -17.91 -20.82 3.67
CA LYS A 432 -17.15 -22.07 3.83
C LYS A 432 -15.88 -21.90 4.68
N ALA A 433 -15.30 -20.72 4.70
CA ALA A 433 -14.11 -20.42 5.48
C ALA A 433 -14.20 -19.01 6.08
N ILE A 434 -13.68 -18.86 7.30
CA ILE A 434 -13.63 -17.59 8.03
C ILE A 434 -12.21 -17.36 8.48
N THR A 435 -11.69 -16.16 8.21
CA THR A 435 -10.45 -15.64 8.78
C THR A 435 -10.75 -14.50 9.72
N PHE A 436 -10.08 -14.47 10.84
CA PHE A 436 -10.25 -13.44 11.88
C PHE A 436 -8.89 -12.93 12.35
N SER A 437 -8.80 -11.63 12.59
CA SER A 437 -7.74 -11.03 13.40
C SER A 437 -8.37 -10.12 14.45
N GLY A 438 -7.94 -10.24 15.70
CA GLY A 438 -8.50 -9.44 16.80
C GLY A 438 -8.27 -10.03 18.19
N PRO A 439 -9.05 -9.60 19.19
CA PRO A 439 -8.90 -10.04 20.58
C PRO A 439 -9.10 -11.56 20.76
N GLU A 440 -8.36 -12.17 21.69
CA GLU A 440 -8.36 -13.61 21.97
C GLU A 440 -9.77 -14.17 22.24
N ALA A 441 -10.54 -13.53 23.13
CA ALA A 441 -11.89 -14.00 23.46
C ALA A 441 -12.84 -14.02 22.23
N ALA A 442 -12.71 -13.03 21.35
CA ALA A 442 -13.47 -12.98 20.10
C ALA A 442 -13.03 -14.08 19.13
N GLY A 443 -11.71 -14.33 19.04
CA GLY A 443 -11.16 -15.42 18.23
C GLY A 443 -11.64 -16.79 18.69
N ALA A 444 -11.58 -17.08 19.98
CA ALA A 444 -12.08 -18.33 20.57
C ALA A 444 -13.58 -18.52 20.31
N TYR A 445 -14.37 -17.46 20.49
CA TYR A 445 -15.80 -17.48 20.20
C TYR A 445 -16.12 -17.77 18.72
N ILE A 446 -15.45 -17.05 17.81
CA ILE A 446 -15.62 -17.23 16.35
C ILE A 446 -15.23 -18.64 15.93
N TYR A 447 -14.08 -19.13 16.41
CA TYR A 447 -13.60 -20.46 16.09
C TYR A 447 -14.56 -21.54 16.53
N THR A 448 -15.03 -21.47 17.78
CA THR A 448 -16.00 -22.43 18.35
C THR A 448 -17.28 -22.44 17.54
N ARG A 449 -17.85 -21.26 17.23
CA ARG A 449 -19.11 -21.13 16.50
C ARG A 449 -18.99 -21.56 15.03
N ALA A 450 -17.91 -21.16 14.36
CA ALA A 450 -17.65 -21.55 12.98
C ALA A 450 -17.40 -23.06 12.85
N SER A 451 -16.64 -23.65 13.77
CA SER A 451 -16.36 -25.10 13.78
C SER A 451 -17.61 -25.92 14.05
N ALA A 452 -18.51 -25.46 14.94
CA ALA A 452 -19.82 -26.08 15.16
C ALA A 452 -20.67 -26.10 13.87
N SER A 453 -20.51 -25.08 13.00
CA SER A 453 -21.12 -24.98 11.67
C SER A 453 -20.30 -25.67 10.58
N ARG A 454 -19.28 -26.48 10.91
CA ARG A 454 -18.39 -27.22 9.99
C ARG A 454 -17.67 -26.32 8.98
N LYS A 455 -17.36 -25.08 9.34
CA LYS A 455 -16.58 -24.16 8.53
C LYS A 455 -15.09 -24.26 8.89
N ARG A 456 -14.23 -24.01 7.91
CA ARG A 456 -12.82 -23.73 8.22
C ARG A 456 -12.73 -22.40 8.94
N ALA A 457 -12.01 -22.33 10.03
CA ALA A 457 -11.78 -21.09 10.73
C ALA A 457 -10.31 -20.99 11.11
N GLN A 458 -9.74 -19.79 10.91
CA GLN A 458 -8.42 -19.44 11.39
C GLN A 458 -8.51 -18.08 12.07
N CYS A 459 -8.12 -18.04 13.31
CA CYS A 459 -8.17 -16.83 14.15
C CYS A 459 -6.76 -16.49 14.64
N ASN A 460 -6.28 -15.31 14.24
CA ASN A 460 -5.06 -14.73 14.77
C ASN A 460 -5.46 -13.73 15.85
N THR A 461 -5.02 -13.99 17.08
CA THR A 461 -5.47 -13.25 18.26
C THR A 461 -4.31 -12.53 18.96
N GLY A 462 -4.63 -11.78 20.00
CA GLY A 462 -3.66 -11.02 20.79
C GLY A 462 -2.52 -11.88 21.31
N VAL A 463 -1.33 -11.30 21.37
CA VAL A 463 -0.08 -11.97 21.75
C VAL A 463 0.67 -11.21 22.84
N LYS A 464 1.55 -11.91 23.55
CA LYS A 464 2.46 -11.35 24.56
C LYS A 464 3.91 -11.64 24.16
N ASN A 465 4.48 -10.82 23.27
CA ASN A 465 5.83 -11.06 22.76
C ASN A 465 6.89 -10.64 23.77
N HIS A 466 7.98 -11.41 23.81
CA HIS A 466 9.08 -11.25 24.73
C HIS A 466 10.40 -10.98 24.01
N ALA A 467 11.29 -10.21 24.65
CA ALA A 467 12.67 -10.08 24.22
C ALA A 467 13.61 -10.43 25.38
N VAL A 468 14.59 -11.29 25.14
CA VAL A 468 15.66 -11.60 26.07
C VAL A 468 16.86 -10.74 25.74
N VAL A 469 17.39 -10.02 26.72
CA VAL A 469 18.57 -9.17 26.59
C VAL A 469 19.70 -9.78 27.41
N MET A 470 20.73 -10.29 26.72
CA MET A 470 21.90 -10.88 27.34
C MET A 470 22.92 -9.80 27.77
N PRO A 471 23.76 -10.05 28.78
CA PRO A 471 24.76 -9.08 29.23
C PRO A 471 25.77 -8.66 28.16
N ASP A 472 26.03 -9.51 27.17
CA ASP A 472 26.96 -9.30 26.06
C ASP A 472 26.34 -8.61 24.84
N ALA A 473 25.04 -8.27 24.89
CA ALA A 473 24.35 -7.59 23.82
C ALA A 473 24.88 -6.17 23.58
N ASN A 474 24.87 -5.72 22.30
CA ASN A 474 25.19 -4.35 21.95
C ASN A 474 24.14 -3.40 22.53
N MET A 475 24.54 -2.52 23.46
CA MET A 475 23.61 -1.71 24.23
C MET A 475 22.75 -0.78 23.34
N ASP A 476 23.38 0.02 22.50
CA ASP A 476 22.66 1.05 21.73
C ASP A 476 21.75 0.42 20.68
N ALA A 477 22.24 -0.60 19.96
CA ALA A 477 21.41 -1.31 18.98
C ALA A 477 20.22 -2.04 19.65
N THR A 478 20.44 -2.65 20.81
CA THR A 478 19.41 -3.37 21.58
C THR A 478 18.36 -2.41 22.11
N LEU A 479 18.77 -1.30 22.71
CA LEU A 479 17.83 -0.30 23.25
C LEU A 479 16.99 0.34 22.15
N ASN A 480 17.60 0.71 21.03
CA ASN A 480 16.86 1.22 19.87
C ASN A 480 15.82 0.22 19.37
N ALA A 481 16.19 -1.06 19.28
CA ALA A 481 15.29 -2.12 18.83
C ALA A 481 14.14 -2.36 19.83
N VAL A 482 14.43 -2.42 21.12
CA VAL A 482 13.43 -2.62 22.20
C VAL A 482 12.45 -1.45 22.28
N VAL A 483 12.95 -0.21 22.21
CA VAL A 483 12.14 1.02 22.24
C VAL A 483 11.24 1.10 21.00
N ALA A 484 11.78 0.87 19.81
CA ALA A 484 11.00 0.87 18.57
C ALA A 484 9.93 -0.22 18.56
N ALA A 485 10.25 -1.42 19.05
CA ALA A 485 9.30 -2.55 19.09
C ALA A 485 8.23 -2.39 20.18
N GLY A 486 8.57 -1.79 21.33
CA GLY A 486 7.64 -1.60 22.45
C GLY A 486 6.67 -0.45 22.27
N PHE A 487 7.12 0.64 21.61
CA PHE A 487 6.34 1.87 21.53
C PHE A 487 5.84 2.20 20.12
N GLY A 488 6.36 1.56 19.07
CA GLY A 488 5.92 1.77 17.68
C GLY A 488 4.40 1.55 17.54
N ALA A 489 3.72 2.43 16.78
CA ALA A 489 2.27 2.50 16.63
C ALA A 489 1.51 2.52 18.00
N ALA A 490 2.08 3.18 18.99
CA ALA A 490 1.57 3.24 20.36
C ALA A 490 1.37 1.86 21.02
N GLY A 491 2.20 0.87 20.66
CA GLY A 491 2.07 -0.51 21.17
C GLY A 491 0.82 -1.25 20.68
N GLN A 492 0.07 -0.67 19.74
CA GLN A 492 -1.15 -1.24 19.18
C GLN A 492 -0.84 -2.12 17.95
N LYS A 493 0.02 -3.11 18.14
CA LYS A 493 0.40 -4.10 17.11
C LYS A 493 0.38 -5.50 17.72
N CYS A 494 -0.06 -6.49 16.97
CA CYS A 494 0.04 -7.89 17.38
C CYS A 494 1.49 -8.34 17.62
N MET A 495 2.46 -7.72 16.92
CA MET A 495 3.89 -8.03 17.07
C MET A 495 4.63 -7.05 17.99
N ALA A 496 3.92 -6.15 18.72
CA ALA A 496 4.55 -5.25 19.67
C ALA A 496 5.29 -6.04 20.76
N LEU A 497 6.46 -5.53 21.15
CA LEU A 497 7.20 -6.05 22.28
C LEU A 497 6.52 -5.63 23.59
N SER A 498 5.99 -6.61 24.32
CA SER A 498 5.31 -6.36 25.58
C SER A 498 6.24 -6.49 26.78
N MET A 499 7.25 -7.37 26.72
CA MET A 499 8.12 -7.67 27.84
C MET A 499 9.58 -7.82 27.40
N ALA A 500 10.48 -7.13 28.09
CA ALA A 500 11.92 -7.29 27.99
C ALA A 500 12.47 -8.00 29.24
N ILE A 501 13.13 -9.14 29.05
CA ILE A 501 13.73 -9.96 30.11
C ILE A 501 15.23 -9.75 30.07
N PHE A 502 15.80 -9.16 31.11
CA PHE A 502 17.21 -8.86 31.23
C PHE A 502 17.93 -9.95 32.03
N VAL A 503 18.87 -10.63 31.39
CA VAL A 503 19.71 -11.65 32.05
C VAL A 503 20.89 -10.98 32.74
N GLY A 504 21.16 -11.38 33.99
CA GLY A 504 22.25 -10.82 34.79
C GLY A 504 22.04 -9.39 35.31
N GLY A 505 20.79 -8.88 35.23
CA GLY A 505 20.38 -7.63 35.86
C GLY A 505 20.02 -6.50 34.92
N LEU A 506 19.11 -5.64 35.37
CA LEU A 506 18.53 -4.51 34.66
C LEU A 506 19.31 -3.19 34.87
N SER A 507 20.04 -3.04 35.99
CA SER A 507 20.61 -1.76 36.45
C SER A 507 21.46 -1.02 35.42
N ARG A 508 22.20 -1.76 34.61
CA ARG A 508 23.05 -1.21 33.55
C ARG A 508 22.25 -0.66 32.36
N TRP A 509 21.01 -1.13 32.14
CA TRP A 509 20.16 -0.83 31.00
C TRP A 509 19.11 0.23 31.29
N GLU A 510 18.62 0.28 32.54
CA GLU A 510 17.43 1.02 32.95
C GLU A 510 17.50 2.51 32.61
N SER A 511 18.56 3.20 33.06
CA SER A 511 18.68 4.64 32.86
C SER A 511 18.69 5.04 31.39
N LYS A 512 19.43 4.30 30.54
CA LYS A 512 19.49 4.55 29.11
C LYS A 512 18.18 4.17 28.39
N LEU A 513 17.50 3.11 28.83
CA LEU A 513 16.20 2.71 28.31
C LEU A 513 15.17 3.82 28.55
N VAL A 514 15.10 4.34 29.77
CA VAL A 514 14.23 5.46 30.15
C VAL A 514 14.56 6.72 29.36
N GLU A 515 15.87 7.04 29.24
CA GLU A 515 16.31 8.19 28.44
C GLU A 515 15.87 8.06 26.98
N SER A 516 16.10 6.90 26.35
CA SER A 516 15.70 6.65 24.98
C SER A 516 14.18 6.73 24.80
N ALA A 517 13.40 6.20 25.73
CA ALA A 517 11.94 6.27 25.68
C ALA A 517 11.40 7.71 25.84
N LYS A 518 12.05 8.55 26.64
CA LYS A 518 11.72 9.98 26.81
C LYS A 518 11.94 10.82 25.56
N THR A 519 12.83 10.39 24.64
CA THR A 519 13.08 11.13 23.40
C THR A 519 11.95 10.98 22.37
N ILE A 520 11.07 9.98 22.53
CA ILE A 520 9.96 9.72 21.62
C ILE A 520 8.99 10.90 21.60
N LYS A 521 8.75 11.44 20.43
CA LYS A 521 7.85 12.58 20.22
C LYS A 521 6.40 12.10 20.08
N VAL A 522 5.62 12.35 21.12
CA VAL A 522 4.18 12.07 21.14
C VAL A 522 3.42 13.22 20.52
N ASN A 523 2.68 12.97 19.44
CA ASN A 523 1.89 14.00 18.76
C ASN A 523 0.78 13.37 17.90
N SER A 524 -0.09 14.21 17.32
CA SER A 524 -1.03 13.76 16.28
C SER A 524 -0.28 13.12 15.12
N GLY A 525 -0.75 11.99 14.63
CA GLY A 525 -0.10 11.25 13.53
C GLY A 525 0.07 12.05 12.23
N LYS A 526 -0.63 13.17 12.07
CA LYS A 526 -0.49 14.08 10.93
C LYS A 526 0.70 15.04 11.05
N GLU A 527 1.22 15.20 12.25
CA GLU A 527 2.38 16.07 12.47
C GLU A 527 3.67 15.42 11.95
N PRO A 528 4.52 16.17 11.24
CA PRO A 528 5.70 15.62 10.54
C PRO A 528 6.70 14.89 11.44
N ASN A 529 6.73 15.27 12.73
CA ASN A 529 7.68 14.75 13.70
C ASN A 529 7.03 13.79 14.72
N ALA A 530 5.80 13.33 14.49
CA ALA A 530 5.16 12.37 15.36
C ALA A 530 5.83 10.99 15.22
N GLU A 531 6.28 10.44 16.34
CA GLU A 531 6.83 9.09 16.45
C GLU A 531 5.88 8.14 17.18
N LEU A 532 5.02 8.71 18.04
CA LEU A 532 3.98 8.00 18.75
C LEU A 532 2.67 8.79 18.67
N GLY A 533 1.65 8.18 18.08
CA GLY A 533 0.29 8.73 17.96
C GLY A 533 -0.59 8.42 19.16
N PRO A 534 -1.85 8.88 19.15
CA PRO A 534 -2.83 8.53 20.18
C PRO A 534 -3.24 7.06 20.08
N VAL A 535 -3.73 6.50 21.16
CA VAL A 535 -4.41 5.20 21.14
C VAL A 535 -5.79 5.35 20.52
N ILE A 536 -6.28 4.30 19.86
CA ILE A 536 -7.56 4.33 19.16
C ILE A 536 -8.73 4.66 20.09
N SER A 537 -9.74 5.27 19.54
CA SER A 537 -10.82 5.96 20.28
C SER A 537 -11.63 5.10 21.27
N LYS A 538 -12.45 5.82 22.02
CA LYS A 538 -13.24 5.41 23.21
C LYS A 538 -14.22 4.24 23.04
N GLN A 539 -14.46 3.71 21.84
CA GLN A 539 -15.55 2.76 21.60
C GLN A 539 -15.21 1.33 22.01
N VAL A 540 -16.22 0.72 22.60
CA VAL A 540 -16.40 -0.68 23.03
C VAL A 540 -15.23 -1.60 22.77
N THR A 541 -14.47 -1.92 23.82
CA THR A 541 -13.56 -3.05 23.83
C THR A 541 -14.32 -4.32 24.23
N TRP A 542 -13.99 -5.42 23.57
CA TRP A 542 -14.40 -6.75 23.99
C TRP A 542 -13.86 -7.00 25.40
N SER A 543 -14.74 -7.00 26.40
CA SER A 543 -14.34 -7.34 27.76
C SER A 543 -14.39 -8.86 27.93
N THR A 544 -13.26 -9.45 28.27
CA THR A 544 -13.10 -10.89 28.47
C THR A 544 -13.71 -11.39 29.77
N SER A 545 -14.04 -10.49 30.69
CA SER A 545 -14.31 -10.89 32.09
C SER A 545 -15.71 -11.45 32.37
N HIS A 546 -16.69 -11.36 31.46
CA HIS A 546 -18.02 -11.93 31.66
C HIS A 546 -18.70 -12.29 30.34
N LEU A 547 -18.44 -13.48 29.80
CA LEU A 547 -19.38 -14.18 28.96
C LEU A 547 -20.53 -14.61 29.85
N SER A 548 -21.64 -13.85 29.86
CA SER A 548 -22.86 -14.37 30.51
C SER A 548 -23.39 -15.53 29.65
N ASP A 549 -24.00 -16.53 30.27
CA ASP A 549 -24.64 -17.68 29.63
C ASP A 549 -25.65 -17.32 28.51
N SER A 550 -26.00 -16.04 28.37
CA SER A 550 -26.92 -15.49 27.38
C SER A 550 -26.24 -15.05 26.08
N GLY A 551 -24.91 -15.18 25.90
CA GLY A 551 -24.19 -14.79 24.68
C GLY A 551 -24.18 -13.28 24.39
N LYS A 552 -24.55 -12.43 25.35
CA LYS A 552 -24.50 -10.97 25.25
C LYS A 552 -23.26 -10.45 25.95
N PHE A 553 -22.45 -9.69 25.24
CA PHE A 553 -21.30 -8.99 25.84
C PHE A 553 -21.78 -7.82 26.71
N PRO A 554 -21.16 -7.58 27.87
CA PRO A 554 -21.56 -6.49 28.75
C PRO A 554 -21.30 -5.13 28.07
N ASN A 555 -22.30 -4.24 28.15
CA ASN A 555 -22.30 -2.88 27.60
C ASN A 555 -21.43 -1.89 28.41
N HIS A 556 -20.39 -2.33 29.13
CA HIS A 556 -19.49 -1.40 29.81
C HIS A 556 -18.43 -0.85 28.86
N CYS A 557 -18.69 0.37 28.42
CA CYS A 557 -17.85 1.16 27.53
C CYS A 557 -16.68 1.77 28.32
N THR A 558 -15.58 1.01 28.49
CA THR A 558 -14.31 1.56 29.00
C THR A 558 -13.46 1.95 27.81
N SER A 559 -12.95 3.20 27.77
CA SER A 559 -12.06 3.62 26.67
C SER A 559 -10.76 2.81 26.70
N MET A 560 -10.11 2.64 25.52
CA MET A 560 -8.81 1.99 25.44
C MET A 560 -7.78 2.67 26.37
N ARG A 561 -7.76 3.99 26.38
CA ARG A 561 -6.92 4.79 27.28
C ARG A 561 -7.15 4.45 28.75
N GLU A 562 -8.41 4.40 29.19
CA GLU A 562 -8.75 4.04 30.59
C GLU A 562 -8.34 2.62 30.94
N ARG A 563 -8.50 1.67 30.01
CA ARG A 563 -8.08 0.28 30.21
C ARG A 563 -6.56 0.18 30.44
N ILE A 564 -5.78 0.86 29.60
CA ILE A 564 -4.32 0.90 29.71
C ILE A 564 -3.92 1.55 31.04
N CYS A 565 -4.51 2.70 31.39
CA CYS A 565 -4.22 3.38 32.65
C CYS A 565 -4.57 2.52 33.87
N LYS A 566 -5.68 1.80 33.84
CA LYS A 566 -6.07 0.85 34.91
C LYS A 566 -5.09 -0.31 35.02
N SER A 567 -4.65 -0.87 33.90
CA SER A 567 -3.66 -1.96 33.87
C SER A 567 -2.31 -1.52 34.46
N ILE A 568 -1.84 -0.31 34.09
CA ILE A 568 -0.63 0.28 34.68
C ILE A 568 -0.79 0.42 36.20
N GLN A 569 -1.91 0.99 36.66
CA GLN A 569 -2.17 1.22 38.05
C GLN A 569 -2.22 -0.10 38.88
N ALA A 570 -2.95 -1.09 38.35
CA ALA A 570 -3.02 -2.42 39.01
C ALA A 570 -1.64 -3.09 39.10
N SER A 571 -0.79 -2.91 38.06
CA SER A 571 0.57 -3.44 38.09
C SER A 571 1.43 -2.80 39.17
N VAL A 572 1.31 -1.48 39.36
CA VAL A 572 2.00 -0.75 40.43
C VAL A 572 1.51 -1.21 41.82
N GLU A 573 0.20 -1.39 42.01
CA GLU A 573 -0.40 -1.91 43.23
C GLU A 573 0.06 -3.33 43.54
N CYS A 574 0.33 -4.16 42.54
CA CYS A 574 0.91 -5.49 42.69
C CYS A 574 2.43 -5.47 42.96
N GLY A 575 3.06 -4.29 43.03
CA GLY A 575 4.47 -4.10 43.37
C GLY A 575 5.43 -3.90 42.22
N ALA A 576 4.95 -3.68 40.97
CA ALA A 576 5.80 -3.26 39.85
C ALA A 576 6.28 -1.82 40.09
N ARG A 577 7.56 -1.54 39.75
CA ARG A 577 8.15 -0.21 39.92
C ARG A 577 7.95 0.59 38.61
N LEU A 578 7.18 1.67 38.70
CA LEU A 578 6.95 2.60 37.58
C LEU A 578 8.15 3.53 37.44
N VAL A 579 8.96 3.34 36.38
CA VAL A 579 10.19 4.12 36.15
C VAL A 579 9.99 5.22 35.10
N LEU A 580 8.99 5.06 34.25
CA LEU A 580 8.51 6.08 33.32
C LEU A 580 6.99 6.01 33.23
N ASP A 581 6.32 7.13 33.49
CA ASP A 581 4.86 7.26 33.44
C ASP A 581 4.42 8.14 32.28
N GLY A 582 3.70 7.58 31.34
CA GLY A 582 3.15 8.28 30.18
C GLY A 582 1.66 8.61 30.28
N ARG A 583 0.98 8.37 31.41
CA ARG A 583 -0.47 8.50 31.54
C ARG A 583 -0.98 9.93 31.44
N ASP A 584 -0.22 10.90 31.94
CA ASP A 584 -0.62 12.28 32.07
C ASP A 584 0.00 13.20 31.00
N ILE A 585 0.39 12.62 29.86
CA ILE A 585 0.95 13.39 28.77
C ILE A 585 -0.11 14.32 28.16
N VAL A 586 0.24 15.60 28.00
CA VAL A 586 -0.57 16.61 27.34
C VAL A 586 0.11 16.99 26.02
N VAL A 587 -0.61 16.85 24.92
CA VAL A 587 -0.13 17.25 23.60
C VAL A 587 -0.72 18.59 23.24
N PRO A 588 0.09 19.67 23.10
CA PRO A 588 -0.41 21.02 22.80
C PRO A 588 -1.22 21.06 21.50
N GLY A 589 -2.43 21.63 21.58
CA GLY A 589 -3.37 21.68 20.45
C GLY A 589 -4.22 20.42 20.26
N TYR A 590 -3.98 19.37 21.07
CA TYR A 590 -4.72 18.11 21.06
C TYR A 590 -5.03 17.62 22.48
N GLU A 591 -5.34 18.51 23.41
CA GLU A 591 -5.48 18.24 24.85
C GLU A 591 -6.58 17.22 25.17
N GLN A 592 -7.59 17.11 24.28
CA GLN A 592 -8.69 16.15 24.41
C GLN A 592 -8.38 14.79 23.78
N GLY A 593 -7.22 14.65 23.13
CA GLY A 593 -6.82 13.44 22.42
C GLY A 593 -6.54 12.25 23.33
N ASN A 594 -6.66 11.06 22.78
CA ASN A 594 -6.42 9.80 23.50
C ASN A 594 -4.92 9.47 23.61
N PHE A 595 -4.09 10.41 24.02
CA PHE A 595 -2.66 10.18 24.12
C PHE A 595 -2.28 9.47 25.41
N ILE A 596 -1.34 8.54 25.28
CA ILE A 596 -0.56 7.94 26.35
C ILE A 596 0.88 7.95 25.88
N GLY A 597 1.79 8.47 26.68
CA GLY A 597 3.22 8.44 26.41
C GLY A 597 3.84 7.07 26.72
N PRO A 598 5.11 6.89 26.36
CA PRO A 598 5.85 5.69 26.73
C PRO A 598 5.80 5.45 28.22
N THR A 599 5.43 4.23 28.63
CA THR A 599 5.37 3.81 30.04
C THR A 599 6.24 2.59 30.25
N ILE A 600 7.09 2.61 31.28
CA ILE A 600 8.00 1.51 31.60
C ILE A 600 7.76 1.05 33.04
N LEU A 601 7.46 -0.24 33.20
CA LEU A 601 7.29 -0.92 34.49
C LEU A 601 8.45 -1.89 34.65
N CYS A 602 9.20 -1.74 35.74
CA CYS A 602 10.29 -2.63 36.15
C CYS A 602 9.91 -3.50 37.34
N ASP A 603 10.76 -4.47 37.66
CA ASP A 603 10.58 -5.41 38.76
C ASP A 603 9.25 -6.20 38.66
N VAL A 604 8.86 -6.49 37.42
CA VAL A 604 7.63 -7.23 37.12
C VAL A 604 7.86 -8.72 37.35
N ARG A 605 6.87 -9.39 37.95
CA ARG A 605 6.92 -10.83 38.24
C ARG A 605 5.89 -11.59 37.40
N VAL A 606 6.16 -12.87 37.14
CA VAL A 606 5.30 -13.75 36.31
C VAL A 606 3.88 -13.96 36.86
N ASP A 607 3.66 -13.76 38.15
CA ASP A 607 2.36 -13.89 38.80
C ASP A 607 1.44 -12.68 38.58
N MET A 608 1.99 -11.52 38.21
CA MET A 608 1.23 -10.30 37.95
C MET A 608 0.38 -10.42 36.69
N ASP A 609 -0.84 -9.86 36.72
CA ASP A 609 -1.77 -9.93 35.59
C ASP A 609 -1.25 -9.20 34.32
N CYS A 610 -0.45 -8.14 34.48
CA CYS A 610 0.21 -7.47 33.38
C CYS A 610 1.16 -8.38 32.58
N CYS A 611 1.65 -9.50 33.18
CA CYS A 611 2.46 -10.49 32.47
C CYS A 611 1.62 -11.47 31.65
N LYS A 612 0.36 -11.68 32.02
CA LYS A 612 -0.55 -12.63 31.39
C LYS A 612 -1.32 -11.98 30.25
N ASP A 613 -1.88 -10.80 30.51
CA ASP A 613 -2.76 -10.10 29.58
C ASP A 613 -2.02 -9.18 28.60
N GLU A 614 -2.55 -9.07 27.39
CA GLU A 614 -2.05 -8.12 26.39
C GLU A 614 -2.35 -6.68 26.82
N SER A 615 -1.32 -5.82 26.89
CA SER A 615 -1.48 -4.41 27.26
C SER A 615 -2.13 -3.58 26.14
N PHE A 616 -1.81 -3.89 24.88
CA PHE A 616 -2.25 -3.19 23.66
C PHE A 616 -2.17 -1.66 23.79
N GLY A 617 -0.99 -1.20 24.23
CA GLY A 617 -0.68 0.21 24.47
C GLY A 617 0.83 0.42 24.61
N PRO A 618 1.30 1.67 24.72
CA PRO A 618 2.73 1.99 24.80
C PRO A 618 3.29 1.68 26.21
N VAL A 619 3.22 0.42 26.62
CA VAL A 619 3.65 -0.07 27.94
C VAL A 619 4.65 -1.20 27.77
N LEU A 620 5.88 -0.97 28.19
CA LEU A 620 6.96 -1.95 28.20
C LEU A 620 7.19 -2.47 29.63
N LEU A 621 7.09 -3.79 29.78
CA LEU A 621 7.38 -4.48 31.02
C LEU A 621 8.85 -4.92 31.03
N CYS A 622 9.56 -4.70 32.12
CA CYS A 622 10.94 -5.11 32.30
C CYS A 622 11.06 -6.08 33.48
N MET A 623 11.60 -7.25 33.21
CA MET A 623 11.86 -8.30 34.18
C MET A 623 13.35 -8.62 34.18
N GLN A 624 13.90 -9.01 35.32
CA GLN A 624 15.26 -9.51 35.40
C GLN A 624 15.28 -10.98 35.87
N VAL A 625 16.26 -11.71 35.33
CA VAL A 625 16.49 -13.13 35.61
C VAL A 625 17.98 -13.40 35.74
N GLU A 626 18.34 -14.50 36.39
CA GLU A 626 19.75 -14.85 36.63
C GLU A 626 20.41 -15.48 35.40
N CYS A 627 19.68 -16.27 34.59
CA CYS A 627 20.24 -17.01 33.48
C CYS A 627 19.27 -17.11 32.28
N LEU A 628 19.81 -17.55 31.15
CA LEU A 628 19.05 -17.75 29.92
C LEU A 628 17.95 -18.81 30.07
N GLU A 629 18.24 -19.87 30.78
CA GLU A 629 17.32 -21.00 31.02
C GLU A 629 16.06 -20.54 31.74
N GLU A 630 16.21 -19.64 32.68
CA GLU A 630 15.08 -19.03 33.41
C GLU A 630 14.23 -18.18 32.44
N ALA A 631 14.87 -17.36 31.61
CA ALA A 631 14.18 -16.58 30.59
C ALA A 631 13.39 -17.47 29.60
N ILE A 632 14.00 -18.55 29.11
CA ILE A 632 13.34 -19.51 28.22
C ILE A 632 12.14 -20.17 28.93
N ASN A 633 12.29 -20.58 30.18
CA ASN A 633 11.21 -21.18 30.96
C ASN A 633 10.02 -20.23 31.17
N ILE A 634 10.28 -18.93 31.41
CA ILE A 634 9.22 -17.90 31.52
C ILE A 634 8.47 -17.79 30.19
N ILE A 635 9.19 -17.71 29.07
CA ILE A 635 8.60 -17.62 27.73
C ILE A 635 7.79 -18.88 27.42
N ASN A 636 8.32 -20.05 27.68
CA ASN A 636 7.67 -21.32 27.38
C ASN A 636 6.41 -21.57 28.23
N ARG A 637 6.32 -21.03 29.42
CA ARG A 637 5.12 -21.09 30.26
C ARG A 637 4.05 -20.06 29.90
N ASN A 638 4.39 -19.00 29.19
CA ASN A 638 3.41 -17.99 28.79
C ASN A 638 2.59 -18.47 27.61
N GLN A 639 1.31 -18.76 27.84
CA GLN A 639 0.40 -19.30 26.80
C GLN A 639 0.14 -18.34 25.64
N ASN A 640 0.30 -17.03 25.86
CA ASN A 640 0.03 -15.99 24.86
C ASN A 640 1.30 -15.51 24.14
N CYS A 641 2.47 -16.14 24.36
CA CYS A 641 3.70 -15.78 23.69
C CYS A 641 3.82 -16.48 22.32
N SER A 642 3.58 -15.77 21.24
CA SER A 642 3.74 -16.30 19.86
C SER A 642 5.08 -15.96 19.24
N GLY A 643 5.76 -14.92 19.72
CA GLY A 643 7.06 -14.51 19.22
C GLY A 643 8.02 -14.12 20.34
N ALA A 644 9.30 -14.51 20.20
CA ALA A 644 10.35 -14.16 21.12
C ALA A 644 11.63 -13.73 20.40
N SER A 645 12.34 -12.77 20.97
CA SER A 645 13.62 -12.30 20.45
C SER A 645 14.73 -12.50 21.47
N ILE A 646 15.96 -12.65 20.98
CA ILE A 646 17.16 -12.61 21.82
C ILE A 646 18.17 -11.60 21.25
N PHE A 647 18.75 -10.81 22.13
CA PHE A 647 19.84 -9.88 21.84
C PHE A 647 21.11 -10.38 22.52
N THR A 648 22.12 -10.77 21.74
CA THR A 648 23.39 -11.32 22.22
C THR A 648 24.48 -11.23 21.14
N SER A 649 25.73 -11.13 21.50
CA SER A 649 26.86 -11.27 20.61
C SER A 649 27.32 -12.74 20.45
N SER A 650 26.83 -13.65 21.29
CA SER A 650 27.19 -15.08 21.28
C SER A 650 26.30 -15.90 20.34
N SER A 651 26.86 -16.41 19.27
CA SER A 651 26.16 -17.32 18.36
C SER A 651 25.72 -18.63 19.01
N LEU A 652 26.45 -19.09 20.03
CA LEU A 652 26.10 -20.30 20.79
C LEU A 652 24.85 -20.07 21.62
N THR A 653 24.79 -18.94 22.33
CA THR A 653 23.62 -18.49 23.13
C THR A 653 22.40 -18.32 22.25
N ALA A 654 22.55 -17.70 21.08
CA ALA A 654 21.46 -17.53 20.11
C ALA A 654 20.92 -18.88 19.58
N ARG A 655 21.80 -19.83 19.26
CA ARG A 655 21.40 -21.18 18.82
C ARG A 655 20.69 -21.97 19.91
N LYS A 656 21.16 -21.88 21.18
CA LYS A 656 20.50 -22.50 22.32
C LYS A 656 19.10 -21.95 22.50
N PHE A 657 18.96 -20.62 22.50
CA PHE A 657 17.64 -19.96 22.58
C PHE A 657 16.70 -20.43 21.48
N GLN A 658 17.17 -20.42 20.21
CA GLN A 658 16.37 -20.88 19.06
C GLN A 658 15.91 -22.33 19.19
N ALA A 659 16.75 -23.21 19.77
CA ALA A 659 16.43 -24.62 19.88
C ALA A 659 15.46 -24.93 21.03
N GLU A 660 15.49 -24.14 22.12
CA GLU A 660 14.79 -24.46 23.36
C GLU A 660 13.52 -23.61 23.57
N VAL A 661 13.39 -22.47 22.84
CA VAL A 661 12.20 -21.62 22.96
C VAL A 661 11.04 -22.16 22.12
N GLU A 662 9.86 -22.31 22.74
CA GLU A 662 8.65 -22.87 22.11
C GLU A 662 7.74 -21.78 21.60
N VAL A 663 8.13 -21.07 20.55
CA VAL A 663 7.35 -20.01 19.89
C VAL A 663 7.33 -20.17 18.38
N GLY A 664 6.35 -19.60 17.72
CA GLY A 664 6.23 -19.64 16.27
C GLY A 664 7.23 -18.76 15.52
N GLN A 665 7.72 -17.69 16.16
CA GLN A 665 8.70 -16.76 15.57
C GLN A 665 9.85 -16.46 16.54
N VAL A 666 11.08 -16.50 16.01
CA VAL A 666 12.29 -16.18 16.78
C VAL A 666 13.07 -15.07 16.07
N GLY A 667 13.34 -13.97 16.79
CA GLY A 667 14.24 -12.91 16.36
C GLY A 667 15.63 -13.05 16.99
N ILE A 668 16.70 -12.93 16.23
CA ILE A 668 18.08 -12.90 16.76
C ILE A 668 18.69 -11.56 16.41
N ASN A 669 18.96 -10.72 17.43
CA ASN A 669 19.43 -9.35 17.31
C ASN A 669 18.48 -8.42 16.52
N VAL A 670 17.24 -8.85 16.36
CA VAL A 670 16.13 -8.07 15.80
C VAL A 670 14.88 -8.36 16.63
N PRO A 671 13.94 -7.42 16.76
CA PRO A 671 12.65 -7.70 17.35
C PRO A 671 11.90 -8.75 16.52
N VAL A 672 10.89 -9.38 17.11
CA VAL A 672 9.94 -10.16 16.32
C VAL A 672 9.34 -9.25 15.26
N SER A 673 9.45 -9.64 14.00
CA SER A 673 8.99 -8.84 12.86
C SER A 673 7.53 -9.12 12.52
N ASP A 674 6.89 -8.17 11.84
CA ASP A 674 5.61 -8.41 11.19
C ASP A 674 5.72 -9.61 10.24
N PRO A 675 4.64 -10.40 10.06
CA PRO A 675 4.65 -11.57 9.20
C PRO A 675 5.10 -11.26 7.78
N LEU A 676 5.98 -12.10 7.25
CA LEU A 676 6.44 -11.97 5.86
C LEU A 676 5.45 -12.67 4.92
N PRO A 677 5.11 -12.11 3.75
CA PRO A 677 4.15 -12.71 2.81
C PRO A 677 4.50 -14.12 2.34
N VAL A 678 5.79 -14.45 2.36
CA VAL A 678 6.32 -15.76 1.90
C VAL A 678 6.32 -16.83 3.00
N ALA A 679 6.23 -16.42 4.25
CA ALA A 679 6.25 -17.30 5.42
C ALA A 679 4.90 -17.25 6.14
N SER A 680 4.36 -18.40 6.49
CA SER A 680 3.17 -18.43 7.34
C SER A 680 3.52 -17.95 8.73
N PHE A 681 2.69 -17.06 9.26
CA PHE A 681 2.68 -16.78 10.67
C PHE A 681 2.04 -17.99 11.37
N THR A 682 2.87 -18.80 12.00
CA THR A 682 2.42 -20.00 12.69
C THR A 682 2.72 -19.88 14.19
N GLY A 683 1.77 -20.26 15.00
CA GLY A 683 1.93 -20.43 16.43
C GLY A 683 1.31 -21.75 16.86
N CYS A 684 1.92 -22.41 17.83
CA CYS A 684 1.36 -23.60 18.51
C CYS A 684 0.69 -23.23 19.84
N ARG A 685 0.29 -21.97 20.00
CA ARG A 685 -0.24 -21.39 21.25
C ARG A 685 -1.71 -20.97 21.08
N PRO A 686 -2.46 -20.74 22.17
CA PRO A 686 -3.85 -20.28 22.13
C PRO A 686 -4.07 -18.96 21.37
N SER A 687 -3.04 -18.12 21.20
CA SER A 687 -3.08 -16.92 20.36
C SER A 687 -3.24 -17.25 18.86
N PHE A 688 -3.13 -18.52 18.48
CA PHE A 688 -3.34 -19.05 17.14
C PHE A 688 -4.40 -20.14 17.20
N VAL A 689 -5.65 -19.79 16.95
CA VAL A 689 -6.76 -20.75 17.01
C VAL A 689 -7.09 -21.20 15.59
N GLY A 690 -6.79 -22.45 15.27
CA GLY A 690 -6.92 -23.09 13.97
C GLY A 690 -5.65 -23.86 13.60
N ASP A 691 -5.76 -24.77 12.64
CA ASP A 691 -4.67 -25.68 12.29
C ASP A 691 -3.80 -25.18 11.13
N ILE A 692 -4.28 -24.19 10.38
CA ILE A 692 -3.66 -23.79 9.12
C ILE A 692 -3.70 -22.27 9.00
N GLY A 693 -2.53 -21.61 8.99
CA GLY A 693 -2.41 -20.18 8.71
C GLY A 693 -3.05 -19.82 7.35
N PHE A 694 -3.52 -18.59 7.20
CA PHE A 694 -4.12 -18.11 5.94
C PHE A 694 -3.15 -17.30 5.07
N GLU A 695 -1.87 -17.34 5.35
CA GLU A 695 -0.80 -16.58 4.72
C GLU A 695 0.23 -17.49 4.05
N GLY A 696 1.04 -16.94 3.16
CA GLY A 696 2.12 -17.65 2.48
C GLY A 696 1.63 -18.89 1.71
N LYS A 697 2.45 -19.93 1.65
CA LYS A 697 2.11 -21.20 0.99
C LYS A 697 0.93 -21.90 1.68
N VAL A 698 0.80 -21.72 2.97
CA VAL A 698 -0.25 -22.35 3.78
C VAL A 698 -1.60 -21.70 3.53
N GLY A 699 -1.65 -20.40 3.22
CA GLY A 699 -2.89 -19.70 2.84
C GLY A 699 -3.59 -20.32 1.62
N ILE A 700 -2.82 -20.86 0.67
CA ILE A 700 -3.40 -21.59 -0.47
C ILE A 700 -4.14 -22.85 0.02
N HIS A 701 -3.55 -23.59 0.98
CA HIS A 701 -4.18 -24.76 1.57
C HIS A 701 -5.46 -24.41 2.32
N PHE A 702 -5.44 -23.26 3.04
CA PHE A 702 -6.60 -22.78 3.77
C PHE A 702 -7.77 -22.43 2.83
N TYR A 703 -7.49 -21.73 1.71
CA TYR A 703 -8.53 -21.26 0.77
C TYR A 703 -8.84 -22.24 -0.37
N THR A 704 -8.22 -23.43 -0.39
CA THR A 704 -8.49 -24.45 -1.42
C THR A 704 -8.71 -25.82 -0.79
N GLN A 705 -9.37 -26.71 -1.54
CA GLN A 705 -9.46 -28.14 -1.21
C GLN A 705 -8.81 -28.97 -2.31
N MET A 706 -8.23 -30.08 -1.91
CA MET A 706 -7.69 -31.07 -2.84
C MET A 706 -8.79 -32.00 -3.34
N LYS A 707 -8.93 -32.11 -4.66
CA LYS A 707 -9.75 -33.12 -5.31
C LYS A 707 -8.82 -34.11 -5.99
N ARG A 708 -8.91 -35.40 -5.61
CA ARG A 708 -8.21 -36.47 -6.30
C ARG A 708 -9.07 -36.97 -7.47
N VAL A 709 -8.45 -37.12 -8.61
CA VAL A 709 -9.06 -37.74 -9.81
C VAL A 709 -8.29 -39.00 -10.13
N THR A 710 -8.98 -40.09 -10.26
CA THR A 710 -8.41 -41.37 -10.69
C THR A 710 -8.99 -41.69 -12.04
N GLN A 711 -8.16 -41.93 -13.04
CA GLN A 711 -8.55 -42.23 -14.41
C GLN A 711 -8.04 -43.62 -14.82
N LYS A 712 -8.94 -44.41 -15.35
CA LYS A 712 -8.60 -45.69 -16.00
C LYS A 712 -8.82 -45.53 -17.49
N TRP A 713 -7.79 -45.72 -18.28
CA TRP A 713 -7.86 -45.72 -19.72
C TRP A 713 -7.95 -47.19 -20.19
N ASN A 714 -9.06 -47.54 -20.80
CA ASN A 714 -9.17 -48.85 -21.48
C ASN A 714 -8.55 -48.70 -22.86
N ASP A 715 -7.46 -49.39 -23.12
CA ASP A 715 -6.96 -49.57 -24.48
C ASP A 715 -7.96 -50.42 -25.22
N ASN A 716 -9.00 -49.84 -25.83
CA ASN A 716 -9.84 -50.51 -26.79
C ASN A 716 -9.07 -50.69 -28.10
N VAL A 717 -8.02 -51.51 -28.06
CA VAL A 717 -7.53 -52.19 -29.24
C VAL A 717 -8.09 -53.60 -29.13
N ASN A 718 -8.91 -53.99 -30.12
CA ASN A 718 -9.48 -55.33 -30.26
C ASN A 718 -8.45 -56.40 -29.95
N VAL A 719 -8.51 -56.96 -28.77
CA VAL A 719 -7.87 -58.24 -28.45
C VAL A 719 -9.02 -59.15 -27.97
N VAL A 720 -9.22 -60.15 -28.74
CA VAL A 720 -10.07 -61.32 -28.52
C VAL A 720 -9.95 -61.81 -27.09
N GLU A 721 -11.08 -62.06 -26.47
CA GLU A 721 -11.25 -62.57 -25.12
C GLU A 721 -10.30 -63.74 -24.80
N SER A 722 -9.60 -63.62 -23.70
CA SER A 722 -9.25 -64.75 -22.85
C SER A 722 -9.77 -64.46 -21.45
N THR A 723 -10.78 -65.18 -21.08
CA THR A 723 -11.39 -65.27 -19.77
C THR A 723 -10.35 -65.63 -18.70
N GLU A 724 -10.10 -64.77 -17.75
CA GLU A 724 -9.70 -65.17 -16.39
C GLU A 724 -10.35 -64.21 -15.38
N GLU A 725 -11.25 -64.80 -14.60
CA GLU A 725 -11.87 -64.14 -13.44
C GLU A 725 -10.79 -63.86 -12.38
N GLY A 726 -10.59 -62.60 -12.09
CA GLY A 726 -9.77 -62.15 -10.98
C GLY A 726 -10.57 -61.29 -10.01
N SER A 727 -10.73 -61.79 -8.81
CA SER A 727 -11.48 -61.22 -7.69
C SER A 727 -11.08 -59.78 -7.35
N PHE A 728 -12.08 -58.94 -7.20
CA PHE A 728 -11.92 -57.59 -6.65
C PHE A 728 -11.62 -57.65 -5.14
N LEU A 729 -10.45 -57.14 -4.74
CA LEU A 729 -10.19 -56.75 -3.37
C LEU A 729 -10.72 -55.33 -3.14
N THR A 730 -11.74 -55.21 -2.31
CA THR A 730 -12.19 -54.01 -1.66
C THR A 730 -11.14 -53.62 -0.60
N VAL A 731 -10.61 -52.39 -0.71
CA VAL A 731 -9.98 -51.66 0.38
C VAL A 731 -10.78 -50.41 0.65
#